data_e729b6845620a50e8077d96fb4a581f4
#
_entry.id   e729b6845620a50e8077d96fb4a581f4
#
_cell.length_a   1.000
_cell.length_b   1.000
_cell.length_c   1.000
_cell.angle_alpha   90.00
_cell.angle_beta   90.00
_cell.angle_gamma   90.00
#
_symmetry.space_group_name_H-M   'P 1'
#
loop_
_entity.id
_entity.type
_entity.pdbx_description
1 polymer ?
#
loop_
_entity_poly.entity_id
_entity_poly.type
_entity_poly.pdbx_seq_one_letter_code
_entity_poly.pdbx_strand_id
1 'polypeptide(L)'
;MEKAIPNPQLQLARAFVRDTNHSIFLTGKAGTGKTTFLHELKHALPKRMIVTAPTGVAAINAGGVTLHSFFQLPFGPFVPGSEAERQAAAHRLTRQKRDIIQTLDLLVIDEISMVRCDLLDAVDFVLRRQRRSERPFGGVQLLMIGDLHQLAPVVRDDDWAILRDFYDSGFFFSSRALQTTHMVPIALEHIYRQSDADFIELLNRVRDSRLDEATLARLNSRHLPGFKPNDTDGWITLTTHNRGADHINETRLRALGTKPRSFRARIEGDYPAHSYPTAQTLTLKQGAQVMFVRNDSSADKRFFNGKIGTVTRLERERIIVRCAADATETATETKTATETEIEVEPITWENIKYSIDKDTKQITEEVIGSFIQYPLRLAWAITIHKSQGLTFERAIIDAGAAFSPGQVYVALSRCKTFEGMVLSAPIPGRVVMTDQRVAHYVGEATRHPPTRDQLNQARIAYQQRLLQECWDFDDLGARLRRLLAALRDNRNVIDLRGADSIDLLEQQTMDEVVIVGKKFRRQLATLYRADQVPENDPHLQERVRKACAYFSAKLGQGLLPWLDAFGFDSDNKALRKQLRVNVDELRKALTIKSAGIDSCRGGFSTTSYLGARAKASINPEHHQPQARTSPDPPPDDAESPGLLGALRRWRAHKAEEEERDGSTRYRILTRAVLRQIADSLPDGSEALLAISGIGKQSVERYGEEILAIVAEYCRSNGIDYQGHAQERLAKTKTAAQDTDTRLMSYRLYQGGLSIEEIASRRSLKPTTIEGHLAHYIASGDLAVTDFISDEKLVRITAVLAETGADEFGRAKQALGDDCSYGEIKMVRAHLSHSR
;
A
#
# COMPACT_ATOMS: atom_id res chain seq x y z
N MET A 1 -18.59 11.60 36.13
CA MET A 1 -17.72 11.94 34.98
C MET A 1 -17.06 13.27 35.29
N GLU A 2 -15.87 13.27 35.84
CA GLU A 2 -15.09 14.49 36.01
C GLU A 2 -14.86 15.09 34.61
N LYS A 3 -15.16 16.36 34.45
CA LYS A 3 -14.87 17.11 33.23
C LYS A 3 -13.35 17.06 33.02
N ALA A 4 -12.93 16.28 32.01
CA ALA A 4 -11.52 16.21 31.64
C ALA A 4 -10.99 17.64 31.44
N ILE A 5 -9.93 18.00 32.16
CA ILE A 5 -9.28 19.30 32.04
C ILE A 5 -8.89 19.46 30.56
N PRO A 6 -9.36 20.49 29.87
CA PRO A 6 -9.06 20.67 28.46
C PRO A 6 -7.56 20.89 28.28
N ASN A 7 -6.87 19.91 27.68
CA ASN A 7 -5.46 20.02 27.34
C ASN A 7 -5.28 20.78 26.03
N PRO A 8 -4.76 22.03 26.06
CA PRO A 8 -4.64 22.88 24.87
C PRO A 8 -3.75 22.27 23.79
N GLN A 9 -2.68 21.56 24.18
CA GLN A 9 -1.75 20.93 23.24
C GLN A 9 -2.44 19.77 22.48
N LEU A 10 -3.27 18.97 23.16
CA LEU A 10 -4.04 17.90 22.51
C LEU A 10 -5.10 18.47 21.56
N GLN A 11 -5.75 19.58 21.94
CA GLN A 11 -6.69 20.28 21.04
C GLN A 11 -5.99 20.82 19.81
N LEU A 12 -4.81 21.42 19.97
CA LEU A 12 -4.01 21.93 18.87
C LEU A 12 -3.55 20.79 17.94
N ALA A 13 -3.07 19.66 18.50
CA ALA A 13 -2.69 18.48 17.74
C ALA A 13 -3.88 17.93 16.92
N ARG A 14 -5.07 17.85 17.55
CA ARG A 14 -6.30 17.42 16.86
C ARG A 14 -6.65 18.33 15.69
N ALA A 15 -6.54 19.64 15.87
CA ALA A 15 -6.81 20.62 14.82
C ALA A 15 -5.82 20.51 13.66
N PHE A 16 -4.51 20.39 13.93
CA PHE A 16 -3.50 20.17 12.88
C PHE A 16 -3.74 18.88 12.11
N VAL A 17 -4.07 17.78 12.80
CA VAL A 17 -4.37 16.49 12.15
C VAL A 17 -5.60 16.63 11.25
N ARG A 18 -6.68 17.22 11.76
CA ARG A 18 -7.97 17.29 11.05
C ARG A 18 -7.95 18.28 9.91
N ASP A 19 -7.43 19.50 10.14
CA ASP A 19 -7.66 20.66 9.29
C ASP A 19 -6.48 21.00 8.37
N THR A 20 -5.34 20.27 8.49
CA THR A 20 -4.14 20.53 7.68
C THR A 20 -3.56 19.23 7.10
N ASN A 21 -2.53 19.37 6.28
CA ASN A 21 -1.73 18.24 5.81
C ASN A 21 -0.29 18.26 6.34
N HIS A 22 -0.01 19.13 7.29
CA HIS A 22 1.32 19.14 7.91
C HIS A 22 1.52 17.87 8.71
N SER A 23 2.68 17.25 8.57
CA SER A 23 3.07 16.12 9.39
C SER A 23 3.33 16.58 10.83
N ILE A 24 3.00 15.75 11.81
CA ILE A 24 3.03 16.11 13.22
C ILE A 24 3.93 15.13 13.96
N PHE A 25 4.82 15.68 14.78
CA PHE A 25 5.52 14.92 15.81
C PHE A 25 4.91 15.24 17.16
N LEU A 26 4.06 14.34 17.67
CA LEU A 26 3.42 14.45 18.98
C LEU A 26 4.31 13.78 20.01
N THR A 27 5.02 14.57 20.77
CA THR A 27 5.92 14.08 21.82
C THR A 27 5.39 14.43 23.20
N GLY A 28 5.96 13.84 24.23
CA GLY A 28 5.62 14.12 25.61
C GLY A 28 6.09 13.02 26.52
N LYS A 29 6.18 13.33 27.81
CA LYS A 29 6.64 12.45 28.86
C LYS A 29 5.76 11.19 28.98
N ALA A 30 6.25 10.18 29.68
CA ALA A 30 5.42 9.03 30.02
C ALA A 30 4.16 9.48 30.77
N GLY A 31 2.99 8.95 30.40
CA GLY A 31 1.72 9.28 31.08
C GLY A 31 1.03 10.58 30.66
N THR A 32 1.45 11.21 29.53
CA THR A 32 0.82 12.46 29.04
C THR A 32 -0.43 12.23 28.15
N GLY A 33 -0.96 11.01 28.07
CA GLY A 33 -2.21 10.73 27.37
C GLY A 33 -2.10 10.50 25.86
N LYS A 34 -0.89 10.26 25.29
CA LYS A 34 -0.67 10.04 23.86
C LYS A 34 -1.52 8.92 23.26
N THR A 35 -1.57 7.76 23.91
CA THR A 35 -2.35 6.61 23.45
C THR A 35 -3.85 6.87 23.53
N THR A 36 -4.33 7.54 24.57
CA THR A 36 -5.75 7.94 24.70
C THR A 36 -6.14 8.88 23.58
N PHE A 37 -5.30 9.87 23.29
CA PHE A 37 -5.51 10.78 22.15
C PHE A 37 -5.61 10.02 20.81
N LEU A 38 -4.77 9.02 20.60
CA LEU A 38 -4.82 8.20 19.38
C LEU A 38 -6.15 7.44 19.26
N HIS A 39 -6.63 6.84 20.35
CA HIS A 39 -7.91 6.14 20.36
C HIS A 39 -9.10 7.08 20.08
N GLU A 40 -9.09 8.29 20.63
CA GLU A 40 -10.12 9.30 20.33
C GLU A 40 -10.10 9.74 18.87
N LEU A 41 -8.92 9.88 18.27
CA LEU A 41 -8.79 10.25 16.85
C LEU A 41 -9.42 9.24 15.90
N LYS A 42 -9.32 7.95 16.21
CA LYS A 42 -9.87 6.87 15.35
C LYS A 42 -11.35 7.05 15.04
N HIS A 43 -12.12 7.62 15.96
CA HIS A 43 -13.57 7.76 15.83
C HIS A 43 -14.03 9.15 15.36
N ALA A 44 -13.13 10.13 15.27
CA ALA A 44 -13.51 11.53 15.12
C ALA A 44 -13.04 12.17 13.80
N LEU A 45 -12.21 11.51 12.99
CA LEU A 45 -11.59 12.12 11.82
C LEU A 45 -12.28 11.78 10.50
N PRO A 46 -12.46 12.76 9.59
CA PRO A 46 -12.96 12.52 8.25
C PRO A 46 -11.87 11.95 7.31
N LYS A 47 -10.61 11.91 7.74
CA LYS A 47 -9.46 11.42 6.98
C LYS A 47 -9.37 9.90 7.04
N ARG A 48 -8.98 9.29 5.94
CA ARG A 48 -8.62 7.87 5.90
C ARG A 48 -7.32 7.66 6.60
N MET A 49 -7.38 6.94 7.68
CA MET A 49 -6.28 6.76 8.61
C MET A 49 -5.89 5.29 8.72
N ILE A 50 -4.60 5.05 8.78
CA ILE A 50 -4.02 3.76 9.16
C ILE A 50 -3.12 4.00 10.38
N VAL A 51 -3.26 3.12 11.37
CA VAL A 51 -2.43 3.13 12.57
C VAL A 51 -1.38 2.04 12.48
N THR A 52 -0.13 2.43 12.69
CA THR A 52 1.01 1.50 12.66
C THR A 52 1.91 1.70 13.87
N ALA A 53 2.74 0.70 14.15
CA ALA A 53 3.79 0.77 15.16
C ALA A 53 5.00 -0.10 14.78
N PRO A 54 6.18 0.10 15.39
CA PRO A 54 7.38 -0.70 15.08
C PRO A 54 7.31 -2.15 15.54
N THR A 55 6.59 -2.43 16.62
CA THR A 55 6.51 -3.78 17.23
C THR A 55 5.08 -4.29 17.32
N GLY A 56 4.91 -5.63 17.38
CA GLY A 56 3.58 -6.24 17.50
C GLY A 56 2.84 -5.79 18.76
N VAL A 57 3.52 -5.69 19.88
CA VAL A 57 2.92 -5.26 21.15
C VAL A 57 2.45 -3.80 21.08
N ALA A 58 3.29 -2.90 20.53
CA ALA A 58 2.91 -1.50 20.35
C ALA A 58 1.74 -1.38 19.35
N ALA A 59 1.73 -2.18 18.27
CA ALA A 59 0.64 -2.20 17.31
C ALA A 59 -0.70 -2.63 17.92
N ILE A 60 -0.70 -3.68 18.75
CA ILE A 60 -1.90 -4.13 19.48
C ILE A 60 -2.40 -3.04 20.42
N ASN A 61 -1.50 -2.40 21.19
CA ASN A 61 -1.87 -1.34 22.11
C ASN A 61 -2.43 -0.10 21.41
N ALA A 62 -1.89 0.24 20.24
CA ALA A 62 -2.37 1.33 19.39
C ALA A 62 -3.65 0.97 18.62
N GLY A 63 -4.07 -0.30 18.64
CA GLY A 63 -5.16 -0.82 17.82
C GLY A 63 -4.86 -0.73 16.33
N GLY A 64 -3.65 -1.13 15.93
CA GLY A 64 -3.17 -1.05 14.56
C GLY A 64 -2.36 -2.28 14.16
N VAL A 65 -1.51 -2.11 13.15
CA VAL A 65 -0.64 -3.16 12.60
C VAL A 65 0.82 -2.72 12.61
N THR A 66 1.76 -3.65 12.43
CA THR A 66 3.16 -3.25 12.33
C THR A 66 3.49 -2.61 10.99
N LEU A 67 4.47 -1.68 10.97
CA LEU A 67 4.97 -1.06 9.73
C LEU A 67 5.38 -2.10 8.70
N HIS A 68 6.15 -3.11 9.11
CA HIS A 68 6.60 -4.19 8.24
C HIS A 68 5.42 -4.97 7.62
N SER A 69 4.42 -5.32 8.41
CA SER A 69 3.24 -6.05 7.92
C SER A 69 2.39 -5.23 6.95
N PHE A 70 2.15 -3.95 7.28
CA PHE A 70 1.31 -3.10 6.44
C PHE A 70 1.96 -2.80 5.09
N PHE A 71 3.19 -2.31 5.12
CA PHE A 71 3.92 -1.93 3.91
C PHE A 71 4.65 -3.09 3.23
N GLN A 72 4.65 -4.28 3.85
CA GLN A 72 5.37 -5.48 3.39
C GLN A 72 6.86 -5.18 3.15
N LEU A 73 7.46 -4.52 4.15
CA LEU A 73 8.86 -4.12 4.09
C LEU A 73 9.78 -5.32 4.29
N PRO A 74 10.86 -5.43 3.54
CA PRO A 74 11.88 -6.44 3.75
C PRO A 74 12.63 -6.19 5.07
N PHE A 75 13.27 -7.22 5.58
CA PHE A 75 14.18 -7.09 6.72
C PHE A 75 15.57 -6.65 6.26
N GLY A 76 16.30 -5.98 7.14
CA GLY A 76 17.65 -5.49 6.89
C GLY A 76 17.71 -3.99 6.60
N PRO A 77 18.93 -3.43 6.38
CA PRO A 77 19.13 -2.02 6.06
C PRO A 77 18.50 -1.63 4.72
N PHE A 78 17.71 -0.56 4.70
CA PHE A 78 17.10 -0.02 3.49
C PHE A 78 17.88 1.23 3.05
N VAL A 79 18.77 1.04 2.09
CA VAL A 79 19.56 2.13 1.49
C VAL A 79 19.56 2.00 -0.03
N PRO A 80 19.86 3.06 -0.79
CA PRO A 80 19.92 3.01 -2.25
C PRO A 80 20.84 1.90 -2.75
N GLY A 81 20.34 1.07 -3.68
CA GLY A 81 21.06 -0.08 -4.24
C GLY A 81 21.11 -1.32 -3.35
N SER A 82 20.48 -1.30 -2.16
CA SER A 82 20.43 -2.47 -1.27
C SER A 82 19.55 -3.59 -1.81
N GLU A 83 19.76 -4.80 -1.30
CA GLU A 83 18.87 -5.93 -1.58
C GLU A 83 17.46 -5.65 -1.07
N ALA A 84 17.32 -5.00 0.08
CA ALA A 84 16.03 -4.61 0.64
C ALA A 84 15.27 -3.64 -0.29
N GLU A 85 15.95 -2.66 -0.89
CA GLU A 85 15.33 -1.77 -1.88
C GLU A 85 14.88 -2.54 -3.13
N ARG A 86 15.74 -3.43 -3.67
CA ARG A 86 15.39 -4.28 -4.83
C ARG A 86 14.19 -5.18 -4.55
N GLN A 87 14.14 -5.79 -3.37
CA GLN A 87 13.01 -6.61 -2.94
C GLN A 87 11.73 -5.78 -2.81
N ALA A 88 11.80 -4.61 -2.17
CA ALA A 88 10.67 -3.69 -2.07
C ALA A 88 10.18 -3.22 -3.46
N ALA A 89 11.11 -2.99 -4.39
CA ALA A 89 10.80 -2.62 -5.77
C ALA A 89 10.16 -3.77 -6.56
N ALA A 90 10.59 -5.01 -6.36
CA ALA A 90 10.04 -6.18 -7.04
C ALA A 90 8.68 -6.62 -6.45
N HIS A 91 8.44 -6.32 -5.18
CA HIS A 91 7.26 -6.78 -4.48
C HIS A 91 5.96 -6.17 -5.01
N ARG A 92 4.98 -7.04 -5.32
CA ARG A 92 3.66 -6.62 -5.81
C ARG A 92 2.65 -6.69 -4.67
N LEU A 93 2.24 -5.54 -4.19
CA LEU A 93 1.13 -5.45 -3.24
C LEU A 93 -0.17 -5.99 -3.85
N THR A 94 -1.01 -6.60 -3.02
CA THR A 94 -2.37 -6.98 -3.42
C THR A 94 -3.15 -5.75 -3.90
N ARG A 95 -4.15 -5.95 -4.76
CA ARG A 95 -4.99 -4.85 -5.26
C ARG A 95 -5.59 -4.04 -4.10
N GLN A 96 -6.12 -4.72 -3.10
CA GLN A 96 -6.73 -4.10 -1.94
C GLN A 96 -5.74 -3.21 -1.14
N LYS A 97 -4.53 -3.72 -0.84
CA LYS A 97 -3.49 -2.91 -0.15
C LYS A 97 -3.09 -1.68 -0.96
N ARG A 98 -2.97 -1.84 -2.27
CA ARG A 98 -2.64 -0.74 -3.18
C ARG A 98 -3.72 0.33 -3.16
N ASP A 99 -5.00 -0.07 -3.23
CA ASP A 99 -6.14 0.86 -3.18
C ASP A 99 -6.19 1.61 -1.84
N ILE A 100 -5.91 0.93 -0.71
CA ILE A 100 -5.77 1.58 0.60
C ILE A 100 -4.65 2.63 0.58
N ILE A 101 -3.44 2.28 0.14
CA ILE A 101 -2.30 3.19 0.10
C ILE A 101 -2.54 4.38 -0.83
N GLN A 102 -3.17 4.16 -1.99
CA GLN A 102 -3.50 5.23 -2.94
C GLN A 102 -4.49 6.23 -2.37
N THR A 103 -5.35 5.81 -1.47
CA THR A 103 -6.42 6.64 -0.89
C THR A 103 -6.14 7.11 0.52
N LEU A 104 -5.01 6.73 1.10
CA LEU A 104 -4.61 7.08 2.46
C LEU A 104 -4.37 8.59 2.59
N ASP A 105 -4.99 9.22 3.59
CA ASP A 105 -4.80 10.63 3.90
C ASP A 105 -3.87 10.84 5.09
N LEU A 106 -3.90 9.92 6.08
CA LEU A 106 -3.15 10.01 7.33
C LEU A 106 -2.52 8.66 7.69
N LEU A 107 -1.21 8.65 7.88
CA LEU A 107 -0.47 7.54 8.45
C LEU A 107 -0.07 7.89 9.89
N VAL A 108 -0.56 7.11 10.85
CA VAL A 108 -0.13 7.22 12.24
C VAL A 108 0.97 6.20 12.51
N ILE A 109 2.05 6.65 13.15
CA ILE A 109 3.14 5.80 13.61
C ILE A 109 3.30 6.02 15.11
N ASP A 110 2.78 5.08 15.90
CA ASP A 110 2.96 5.09 17.34
C ASP A 110 4.33 4.54 17.72
N GLU A 111 4.87 4.94 18.88
CA GLU A 111 6.21 4.59 19.36
C GLU A 111 7.30 4.88 18.31
N ILE A 112 7.24 6.06 17.69
CA ILE A 112 8.17 6.49 16.62
C ILE A 112 9.63 6.49 17.10
N SER A 113 9.91 6.64 18.39
CA SER A 113 11.25 6.60 18.96
C SER A 113 12.02 5.31 18.66
N MET A 114 11.29 4.20 18.44
CA MET A 114 11.85 2.89 18.11
C MET A 114 11.98 2.64 16.62
N VAL A 115 11.57 3.57 15.76
CA VAL A 115 11.63 3.43 14.30
C VAL A 115 12.98 3.91 13.79
N ARG A 116 13.67 3.06 13.02
CA ARG A 116 14.94 3.43 12.37
C ARG A 116 14.68 4.41 11.21
N CYS A 117 15.65 5.27 10.95
CA CYS A 117 15.61 6.25 9.85
C CYS A 117 15.39 5.60 8.48
N ASP A 118 16.11 4.53 8.18
CA ASP A 118 16.01 3.78 6.93
C ASP A 118 14.66 3.08 6.76
N LEU A 119 14.07 2.58 7.86
CA LEU A 119 12.73 2.01 7.84
C LEU A 119 11.67 3.05 7.47
N LEU A 120 11.83 4.28 7.93
CA LEU A 120 10.94 5.39 7.58
C LEU A 120 11.12 5.78 6.10
N ASP A 121 12.35 5.76 5.57
CA ASP A 121 12.61 5.97 4.15
C ASP A 121 12.07 4.82 3.28
N ALA A 122 12.06 3.58 3.78
CA ALA A 122 11.39 2.46 3.11
C ALA A 122 9.86 2.67 3.01
N VAL A 123 9.24 3.23 4.06
CA VAL A 123 7.82 3.64 4.03
C VAL A 123 7.59 4.72 2.98
N ASP A 124 8.44 5.75 2.93
CA ASP A 124 8.39 6.80 1.91
C ASP A 124 8.48 6.21 0.49
N PHE A 125 9.44 5.32 0.26
CA PHE A 125 9.62 4.64 -1.04
C PHE A 125 8.35 3.92 -1.49
N VAL A 126 7.73 3.14 -0.61
CA VAL A 126 6.49 2.41 -0.94
C VAL A 126 5.35 3.38 -1.21
N LEU A 127 5.19 4.42 -0.38
CA LEU A 127 4.13 5.43 -0.54
C LEU A 127 4.27 6.20 -1.86
N ARG A 128 5.45 6.73 -2.19
CA ARG A 128 5.71 7.44 -3.46
C ARG A 128 5.40 6.55 -4.66
N ARG A 129 5.92 5.33 -4.65
CA ARG A 129 5.73 4.38 -5.74
C ARG A 129 4.26 4.01 -5.98
N GLN A 130 3.54 3.65 -4.91
CA GLN A 130 2.14 3.22 -5.05
C GLN A 130 1.21 4.38 -5.40
N ARG A 131 1.52 5.58 -4.94
CA ARG A 131 0.75 6.79 -5.22
C ARG A 131 1.20 7.52 -6.48
N ARG A 132 2.29 7.07 -7.12
CA ARG A 132 2.91 7.71 -8.29
C ARG A 132 3.14 9.22 -8.02
N SER A 133 3.75 9.53 -6.89
CA SER A 133 3.95 10.90 -6.42
C SER A 133 5.37 11.09 -5.91
N GLU A 134 6.07 12.11 -6.41
CA GLU A 134 7.43 12.47 -5.98
C GLU A 134 7.46 13.25 -4.65
N ARG A 135 6.29 13.59 -4.10
CA ARG A 135 6.22 14.26 -2.80
C ARG A 135 6.67 13.33 -1.69
N PRO A 136 7.31 13.85 -0.63
CA PRO A 136 7.63 13.05 0.55
C PRO A 136 6.39 12.29 1.05
N PHE A 137 6.60 11.01 1.37
CA PHE A 137 5.56 10.07 1.78
C PHE A 137 4.37 9.98 0.81
N GLY A 138 4.62 10.22 -0.50
CA GLY A 138 3.57 10.26 -1.50
C GLY A 138 2.49 11.33 -1.25
N GLY A 139 2.78 12.34 -0.44
CA GLY A 139 1.87 13.40 -0.02
C GLY A 139 0.89 12.99 1.11
N VAL A 140 1.10 11.85 1.76
CA VAL A 140 0.34 11.42 2.95
C VAL A 140 0.80 12.23 4.16
N GLN A 141 -0.14 12.69 4.99
CA GLN A 141 0.16 13.31 6.27
C GLN A 141 0.64 12.25 7.26
N LEU A 142 1.71 12.55 8.01
CA LEU A 142 2.18 11.69 9.10
C LEU A 142 1.74 12.24 10.46
N LEU A 143 1.31 11.35 11.35
CA LEU A 143 1.20 11.61 12.79
C LEU A 143 2.16 10.64 13.50
N MET A 144 3.31 11.14 13.90
CA MET A 144 4.34 10.39 14.60
C MET A 144 4.20 10.66 16.10
N ILE A 145 3.96 9.59 16.87
CA ILE A 145 3.71 9.67 18.31
C ILE A 145 4.84 8.95 19.04
N GLY A 146 5.45 9.60 20.03
CA GLY A 146 6.48 8.94 20.85
C GLY A 146 7.22 9.89 21.79
N ASP A 147 8.12 9.32 22.58
CA ASP A 147 9.04 10.03 23.47
C ASP A 147 10.47 9.59 23.16
N LEU A 148 11.26 10.49 22.58
CA LEU A 148 12.64 10.20 22.17
C LEU A 148 13.59 9.92 23.34
N HIS A 149 13.21 10.29 24.57
CA HIS A 149 13.98 9.94 25.77
C HIS A 149 13.67 8.52 26.28
N GLN A 150 12.70 7.82 25.66
CA GLN A 150 12.42 6.42 25.93
C GLN A 150 13.34 5.51 25.10
N LEU A 151 12.82 4.38 24.60
CA LEU A 151 13.64 3.41 23.90
C LEU A 151 14.06 3.91 22.52
N ALA A 152 15.35 3.83 22.25
CA ALA A 152 15.94 4.10 20.95
C ALA A 152 15.68 2.93 19.96
N PRO A 153 15.77 3.16 18.65
CA PRO A 153 15.73 2.09 17.67
C PRO A 153 16.90 1.13 17.87
N VAL A 154 16.64 -0.15 17.68
CA VAL A 154 17.70 -1.18 17.75
C VAL A 154 18.43 -1.20 16.41
N VAL A 155 19.70 -0.82 16.43
CA VAL A 155 20.60 -0.87 15.26
C VAL A 155 21.74 -1.82 15.60
N ARG A 156 21.92 -2.87 14.82
CA ARG A 156 23.05 -3.81 14.99
C ARG A 156 24.32 -3.15 14.41
N ASP A 157 25.48 -3.55 14.92
CA ASP A 157 26.75 -3.00 14.44
C ASP A 157 26.95 -3.24 12.94
N ASP A 158 26.58 -4.42 12.42
CA ASP A 158 26.65 -4.74 11.01
C ASP A 158 25.69 -3.86 10.18
N ASP A 159 24.47 -3.62 10.68
CA ASP A 159 23.52 -2.72 10.02
C ASP A 159 24.05 -1.28 10.02
N TRP A 160 24.63 -0.84 11.17
CA TRP A 160 25.17 0.51 11.28
C TRP A 160 26.36 0.75 10.37
N ALA A 161 27.20 -0.25 10.16
CA ALA A 161 28.32 -0.17 9.21
C ALA A 161 27.86 0.20 7.79
N ILE A 162 26.63 -0.20 7.41
CA ILE A 162 26.02 0.16 6.12
C ILE A 162 25.31 1.51 6.21
N LEU A 163 24.54 1.75 7.28
CA LEU A 163 23.65 2.91 7.41
C LEU A 163 24.40 4.23 7.60
N ARG A 164 25.55 4.23 8.28
CA ARG A 164 26.35 5.43 8.60
C ARG A 164 26.83 6.21 7.38
N ASP A 165 26.93 5.56 6.22
CA ASP A 165 27.31 6.22 4.96
C ASP A 165 26.16 7.05 4.37
N PHE A 166 24.93 6.83 4.86
CA PHE A 166 23.70 7.46 4.37
C PHE A 166 22.97 8.31 5.41
N TYR A 167 23.20 8.06 6.71
CA TYR A 167 22.48 8.68 7.81
C TYR A 167 23.39 9.08 8.97
N ASP A 168 23.13 10.25 9.55
CA ASP A 168 23.87 10.77 10.70
C ASP A 168 23.57 9.97 11.99
N SER A 169 22.39 9.35 12.06
CA SER A 169 21.98 8.53 13.20
C SER A 169 20.94 7.47 12.81
N GLY A 170 20.74 6.47 13.66
CA GLY A 170 19.69 5.47 13.51
C GLY A 170 18.27 6.00 13.84
N PHE A 171 18.13 7.18 14.42
CA PHE A 171 16.84 7.72 14.83
C PHE A 171 16.00 8.16 13.62
N PHE A 172 14.67 8.09 13.76
CA PHE A 172 13.72 8.40 12.70
C PHE A 172 13.91 9.81 12.10
N PHE A 173 14.33 10.79 12.89
CA PHE A 173 14.54 12.16 12.44
C PHE A 173 15.75 12.33 11.48
N SER A 174 16.62 11.32 11.38
CA SER A 174 17.66 11.27 10.35
C SER A 174 17.16 10.72 9.00
N SER A 175 15.88 10.32 8.88
CA SER A 175 15.27 9.91 7.60
C SER A 175 15.39 11.03 6.56
N ARG A 176 15.87 10.71 5.37
CA ARG A 176 16.07 11.65 4.26
C ARG A 176 14.72 12.22 3.77
N ALA A 177 13.70 11.38 3.72
CA ALA A 177 12.35 11.82 3.36
C ALA A 177 11.78 12.79 4.39
N LEU A 178 12.04 12.54 5.68
CA LEU A 178 11.53 13.40 6.74
C LEU A 178 12.23 14.78 6.75
N GLN A 179 13.51 14.84 6.44
CA GLN A 179 14.25 16.11 6.34
C GLN A 179 13.69 17.07 5.28
N THR A 180 13.02 16.54 4.25
CA THR A 180 12.32 17.33 3.22
C THR A 180 10.83 17.54 3.52
N THR A 181 10.35 17.08 4.67
CA THR A 181 8.95 17.14 5.07
C THR A 181 8.74 18.24 6.10
N HIS A 182 7.79 19.15 5.86
CA HIS A 182 7.40 20.11 6.88
C HIS A 182 6.71 19.40 8.06
N MET A 183 7.32 19.50 9.22
CA MET A 183 6.85 18.83 10.42
C MET A 183 6.54 19.84 11.53
N VAL A 184 5.41 19.62 12.21
CA VAL A 184 4.97 20.43 13.35
C VAL A 184 5.20 19.63 14.63
N PRO A 185 6.16 20.00 15.48
CA PRO A 185 6.35 19.35 16.76
C PRO A 185 5.34 19.90 17.79
N ILE A 186 4.70 18.98 18.53
CA ILE A 186 3.79 19.32 19.62
C ILE A 186 4.19 18.53 20.85
N ALA A 187 4.62 19.24 21.89
CA ALA A 187 5.02 18.62 23.15
C ALA A 187 3.88 18.66 24.17
N LEU A 188 3.50 17.48 24.68
CA LEU A 188 2.51 17.36 25.76
C LEU A 188 3.22 17.51 27.10
N GLU A 189 2.76 18.44 27.91
CA GLU A 189 3.37 18.78 29.21
C GLU A 189 2.64 18.12 30.38
N HIS A 190 1.31 18.03 30.32
CA HIS A 190 0.51 17.53 31.43
C HIS A 190 0.64 16.00 31.59
N ILE A 191 1.03 15.57 32.79
CA ILE A 191 1.21 14.15 33.17
C ILE A 191 -0.02 13.70 33.95
N TYR A 192 -0.65 12.63 33.47
CA TYR A 192 -1.83 12.03 34.12
C TYR A 192 -1.53 10.77 34.94
N ARG A 193 -0.34 10.18 34.78
CA ARG A 193 0.01 8.88 35.36
C ARG A 193 0.51 8.96 36.81
N GLN A 194 1.37 9.90 37.09
CA GLN A 194 1.96 10.12 38.42
C GLN A 194 1.34 11.35 39.07
N SER A 195 1.10 11.29 40.40
CA SER A 195 0.57 12.39 41.17
C SER A 195 1.59 12.98 42.19
N ASP A 196 2.71 12.27 42.40
CA ASP A 196 3.79 12.73 43.28
C ASP A 196 4.70 13.72 42.56
N ALA A 197 4.62 14.98 42.93
CA ALA A 197 5.38 16.06 42.30
C ALA A 197 6.89 15.89 42.40
N ASP A 198 7.37 15.39 43.55
CA ASP A 198 8.78 15.17 43.81
C ASP A 198 9.35 14.02 42.94
N PHE A 199 8.56 12.97 42.80
CA PHE A 199 8.95 11.86 41.91
C PHE A 199 8.90 12.26 40.43
N ILE A 200 7.92 13.06 40.05
CA ILE A 200 7.84 13.62 38.67
C ILE A 200 9.07 14.48 38.38
N GLU A 201 9.50 15.33 39.30
CA GLU A 201 10.70 16.15 39.12
C GLU A 201 11.96 15.29 39.03
N LEU A 202 12.07 14.25 39.85
CA LEU A 202 13.17 13.29 39.79
C LEU A 202 13.24 12.58 38.44
N LEU A 203 12.11 12.11 37.93
CA LEU A 203 12.00 11.49 36.60
C LEU A 203 12.34 12.48 35.48
N ASN A 204 11.99 13.75 35.63
CA ASN A 204 12.35 14.78 34.65
C ASN A 204 13.87 15.02 34.63
N ARG A 205 14.54 15.06 35.78
CA ARG A 205 16.00 15.20 35.85
C ARG A 205 16.71 14.01 35.19
N VAL A 206 16.20 12.79 35.41
CA VAL A 206 16.70 11.58 34.76
C VAL A 206 16.53 11.68 33.21
N ARG A 207 15.32 12.03 32.79
CA ARG A 207 14.96 12.16 31.38
C ARG A 207 15.82 13.18 30.64
N ASP A 208 16.02 14.32 31.24
CA ASP A 208 16.76 15.44 30.64
C ASP A 208 18.28 15.34 30.87
N SER A 209 18.76 14.23 31.44
CA SER A 209 20.20 14.01 31.80
C SER A 209 20.77 15.12 32.70
N ARG A 210 19.95 15.69 33.58
CA ARG A 210 20.33 16.76 34.53
C ARG A 210 20.49 16.17 35.96
N LEU A 211 21.19 15.02 36.02
CA LEU A 211 21.50 14.39 37.31
C LEU A 211 22.70 15.05 37.96
N ASP A 212 22.46 15.71 39.11
CA ASP A 212 23.50 16.08 40.05
C ASP A 212 23.75 14.96 41.06
N GLU A 213 24.78 15.09 41.86
CA GLU A 213 25.12 14.10 42.91
C GLU A 213 24.00 13.89 43.89
N ALA A 214 23.29 14.94 44.29
CA ALA A 214 22.17 14.87 45.20
C ALA A 214 20.99 14.07 44.63
N THR A 215 20.66 14.30 43.34
CA THR A 215 19.61 13.56 42.66
C THR A 215 19.98 12.07 42.48
N LEU A 216 21.25 11.80 42.14
CA LEU A 216 21.75 10.43 41.99
C LEU A 216 21.76 9.71 43.33
N ALA A 217 22.21 10.39 44.43
CA ALA A 217 22.19 9.85 45.76
C ALA A 217 20.74 9.55 46.23
N ARG A 218 19.79 10.44 45.92
CA ARG A 218 18.35 10.23 46.21
C ARG A 218 17.81 9.01 45.45
N LEU A 219 18.13 8.85 44.18
CA LEU A 219 17.75 7.65 43.42
C LEU A 219 18.37 6.40 44.04
N ASN A 220 19.65 6.45 44.28
CA ASN A 220 20.41 5.31 44.85
C ASN A 220 20.05 5.02 46.32
N SER A 221 19.35 5.90 47.06
CA SER A 221 18.78 5.57 48.36
C SER A 221 17.76 4.43 48.29
N ARG A 222 17.20 4.16 47.09
CA ARG A 222 16.31 3.01 46.83
C ARG A 222 17.07 1.71 46.53
N HIS A 223 18.42 1.70 46.53
CA HIS A 223 19.20 0.50 46.42
C HIS A 223 19.18 -0.23 47.77
N LEU A 224 18.50 -1.38 47.78
CA LEU A 224 18.39 -2.26 48.95
C LEU A 224 19.05 -3.59 48.60
N PRO A 225 20.33 -3.76 49.00
CA PRO A 225 21.08 -4.99 48.74
C PRO A 225 20.38 -6.20 49.36
N GLY A 226 20.18 -7.26 48.55
CA GLY A 226 19.58 -8.50 49.06
C GLY A 226 18.08 -8.41 49.32
N PHE A 227 17.38 -7.37 48.87
CA PHE A 227 15.93 -7.24 49.01
C PHE A 227 15.22 -8.48 48.41
N LYS A 228 14.48 -9.16 49.28
CA LYS A 228 13.65 -10.31 48.89
C LYS A 228 12.21 -10.02 49.28
N PRO A 229 11.36 -9.65 48.31
CA PRO A 229 9.96 -9.40 48.59
C PRO A 229 9.24 -10.70 48.97
N ASN A 230 8.21 -10.62 49.78
CA ASN A 230 7.27 -11.71 49.95
C ASN A 230 6.51 -11.94 48.65
N ASP A 231 6.15 -13.19 48.37
CA ASP A 231 5.45 -13.57 47.12
C ASP A 231 4.03 -12.94 47.03
N THR A 232 3.50 -12.40 48.13
CA THR A 232 2.20 -11.73 48.20
C THR A 232 2.26 -10.22 47.96
N ASP A 233 3.46 -9.63 47.97
CA ASP A 233 3.61 -8.16 47.95
C ASP A 233 3.47 -7.54 46.55
N GLY A 234 3.34 -8.34 45.50
CA GLY A 234 3.12 -7.88 44.14
C GLY A 234 4.33 -7.18 43.48
N TRP A 235 5.55 -7.42 43.96
CA TRP A 235 6.76 -6.90 43.35
C TRP A 235 7.07 -7.55 42.02
N ILE A 236 7.39 -6.76 41.00
CA ILE A 236 7.85 -7.21 39.69
C ILE A 236 9.28 -6.77 39.41
N THR A 237 10.11 -7.65 38.87
CA THR A 237 11.49 -7.32 38.52
C THR A 237 11.54 -6.87 37.04
N LEU A 238 12.07 -5.67 36.82
CA LEU A 238 12.31 -5.11 35.49
C LEU A 238 13.74 -5.40 35.07
N THR A 239 13.94 -6.25 34.04
CA THR A 239 15.28 -6.64 33.57
C THR A 239 15.53 -6.09 32.17
N THR A 240 16.80 -6.04 31.76
CA THR A 240 17.20 -5.59 30.43
C THR A 240 17.03 -6.67 29.34
N HIS A 241 17.11 -7.96 29.69
CA HIS A 241 17.14 -9.08 28.75
C HIS A 241 16.04 -10.11 29.01
N ASN A 242 15.44 -10.65 27.91
CA ASN A 242 14.39 -11.68 28.00
C ASN A 242 14.87 -12.90 28.81
N ARG A 243 16.10 -13.38 28.57
CA ARG A 243 16.66 -14.56 29.29
C ARG A 243 16.64 -14.38 30.80
N GLY A 244 16.94 -13.17 31.32
CA GLY A 244 16.88 -12.85 32.76
C GLY A 244 15.45 -12.93 33.31
N ALA A 245 14.50 -12.33 32.61
CA ALA A 245 13.08 -12.39 32.98
C ALA A 245 12.54 -13.83 32.97
N ASP A 246 12.82 -14.57 31.92
CA ASP A 246 12.36 -15.96 31.76
C ASP A 246 12.97 -16.85 32.85
N HIS A 247 14.27 -16.72 33.15
CA HIS A 247 14.94 -17.45 34.20
C HIS A 247 14.31 -17.19 35.57
N ILE A 248 14.07 -15.94 35.93
CA ILE A 248 13.43 -15.57 37.20
C ILE A 248 12.03 -16.19 37.26
N ASN A 249 11.21 -16.03 36.22
CA ASN A 249 9.85 -16.55 36.20
C ASN A 249 9.81 -18.09 36.29
N GLU A 250 10.66 -18.80 35.57
CA GLU A 250 10.73 -20.25 35.62
C GLU A 250 11.22 -20.75 36.99
N THR A 251 12.26 -20.13 37.55
CA THR A 251 12.81 -20.50 38.86
C THR A 251 11.77 -20.33 39.96
N ARG A 252 11.08 -19.20 39.96
CA ARG A 252 10.00 -18.95 40.93
C ARG A 252 8.82 -19.93 40.73
N LEU A 253 8.41 -20.18 39.50
CA LEU A 253 7.33 -21.13 39.20
C LEU A 253 7.70 -22.56 39.66
N ARG A 254 8.96 -22.98 39.47
CA ARG A 254 9.44 -24.31 39.89
C ARG A 254 9.45 -24.42 41.42
N ALA A 255 9.82 -23.34 42.11
CA ALA A 255 9.89 -23.32 43.58
C ALA A 255 8.53 -23.50 44.28
N LEU A 256 7.41 -23.20 43.61
CA LEU A 256 6.08 -23.46 44.10
C LEU A 256 5.82 -24.99 44.18
N GLY A 257 5.44 -25.48 45.39
CA GLY A 257 5.18 -26.90 45.65
C GLY A 257 3.87 -27.45 45.07
N THR A 258 3.05 -26.61 44.44
CA THR A 258 1.76 -26.98 43.87
C THR A 258 1.90 -27.58 42.45
N LYS A 259 0.90 -28.36 42.03
CA LYS A 259 0.93 -29.00 40.70
C LYS A 259 0.72 -27.96 39.58
N PRO A 260 1.54 -28.02 38.50
CA PRO A 260 1.36 -27.14 37.34
C PRO A 260 0.13 -27.51 36.56
N ARG A 261 -0.51 -26.47 35.98
CA ARG A 261 -1.54 -26.62 34.97
C ARG A 261 -1.18 -25.78 33.75
N SER A 262 -1.46 -26.34 32.57
CA SER A 262 -1.19 -25.68 31.28
C SER A 262 -2.49 -25.43 30.55
N PHE A 263 -2.66 -24.21 30.08
CA PHE A 263 -3.78 -23.73 29.29
C PHE A 263 -3.25 -23.42 27.87
N ARG A 264 -3.80 -24.13 26.88
CA ARG A 264 -3.39 -23.93 25.49
C ARG A 264 -4.31 -22.92 24.83
N ALA A 265 -3.72 -21.94 24.17
CA ALA A 265 -4.47 -20.98 23.38
C ALA A 265 -5.23 -21.66 22.23
N ARG A 266 -6.43 -21.19 21.95
CA ARG A 266 -7.16 -21.53 20.72
C ARG A 266 -6.85 -20.46 19.69
N ILE A 267 -6.34 -20.90 18.54
CA ILE A 267 -5.93 -20.02 17.44
C ILE A 267 -6.84 -20.35 16.27
N GLU A 268 -7.50 -19.32 15.73
CA GLU A 268 -8.41 -19.44 14.60
C GLU A 268 -7.94 -18.49 13.49
N GLY A 269 -8.01 -18.92 12.23
CA GLY A 269 -7.55 -18.14 11.09
C GLY A 269 -6.05 -17.87 11.08
N ASP A 270 -5.67 -16.73 10.53
CA ASP A 270 -4.27 -16.32 10.40
C ASP A 270 -3.84 -15.44 11.59
N TYR A 271 -3.12 -16.02 12.54
CA TYR A 271 -2.52 -15.30 13.66
C TYR A 271 -1.05 -15.68 13.82
N PRO A 272 -0.11 -14.84 13.40
CA PRO A 272 1.32 -15.18 13.38
C PRO A 272 1.89 -15.38 14.78
N ALA A 273 2.72 -16.40 14.96
CA ALA A 273 3.29 -16.77 16.27
C ALA A 273 4.13 -15.65 16.93
N HIS A 274 4.81 -14.84 16.12
CA HIS A 274 5.61 -13.71 16.63
C HIS A 274 4.75 -12.56 17.21
N SER A 275 3.44 -12.58 16.93
CA SER A 275 2.47 -11.57 17.40
C SER A 275 1.63 -12.05 18.58
N TYR A 276 1.91 -13.22 19.16
CA TYR A 276 1.14 -13.73 20.29
C TYR A 276 1.21 -12.78 21.49
N PRO A 277 0.06 -12.30 21.99
CA PRO A 277 0.00 -11.36 23.11
C PRO A 277 0.45 -11.97 24.45
N THR A 278 0.30 -13.29 24.59
CA THR A 278 0.76 -14.07 25.72
C THR A 278 1.25 -15.45 25.24
N ALA A 279 1.66 -16.33 26.15
CA ALA A 279 2.18 -17.65 25.82
C ALA A 279 1.10 -18.51 25.14
N GLN A 280 1.46 -19.20 24.05
CA GLN A 280 0.55 -20.19 23.39
C GLN A 280 0.16 -21.31 24.39
N THR A 281 1.09 -21.72 25.23
CA THR A 281 0.82 -22.63 26.34
C THR A 281 1.16 -21.89 27.64
N LEU A 282 0.14 -21.43 28.34
CA LEU A 282 0.28 -20.75 29.61
C LEU A 282 0.32 -21.78 30.73
N THR A 283 1.47 -21.98 31.35
CA THR A 283 1.65 -22.90 32.49
C THR A 283 1.67 -22.11 33.78
N LEU A 284 0.73 -22.39 34.67
CA LEU A 284 0.55 -21.76 35.96
C LEU A 284 0.54 -22.78 37.11
N LYS A 285 0.79 -22.30 38.30
CA LYS A 285 0.60 -23.02 39.57
C LYS A 285 -0.21 -22.15 40.53
N GLN A 286 -0.93 -22.75 41.44
CA GLN A 286 -1.50 -22.05 42.57
C GLN A 286 -0.39 -21.37 43.37
N GLY A 287 -0.53 -20.08 43.72
CA GLY A 287 0.52 -19.23 44.30
C GLY A 287 1.37 -18.48 43.25
N ALA A 288 1.16 -18.74 41.95
CA ALA A 288 1.92 -18.03 40.93
C ALA A 288 1.54 -16.55 40.85
N GLN A 289 2.56 -15.69 40.81
CA GLN A 289 2.36 -14.27 40.54
C GLN A 289 2.16 -14.07 39.03
N VAL A 290 1.04 -13.41 38.68
CA VAL A 290 0.64 -13.15 37.31
C VAL A 290 0.33 -11.67 37.12
N MET A 291 0.36 -11.25 35.85
CA MET A 291 -0.02 -9.91 35.43
C MET A 291 -1.07 -10.02 34.33
N PHE A 292 -2.08 -9.17 34.40
CA PHE A 292 -3.02 -8.99 33.31
C PHE A 292 -2.34 -8.27 32.14
N VAL A 293 -2.55 -8.78 30.92
CA VAL A 293 -1.94 -8.23 29.71
C VAL A 293 -2.94 -7.47 28.82
N ARG A 294 -4.12 -7.16 29.34
CA ARG A 294 -5.16 -6.36 28.72
C ARG A 294 -6.02 -5.68 29.76
N ASN A 295 -6.69 -4.59 29.38
CA ASN A 295 -7.71 -3.96 30.22
C ASN A 295 -8.99 -4.79 30.20
N ASP A 296 -9.69 -4.84 31.32
CA ASP A 296 -11.03 -5.42 31.42
C ASP A 296 -12.02 -4.60 30.58
N SER A 297 -12.70 -5.26 29.66
CA SER A 297 -13.73 -4.67 28.81
C SER A 297 -15.13 -4.67 29.47
N SER A 298 -15.26 -5.31 30.63
CA SER A 298 -16.51 -5.33 31.39
C SER A 298 -16.85 -3.95 31.98
N ALA A 299 -18.12 -3.75 32.33
CA ALA A 299 -18.55 -2.51 32.97
C ALA A 299 -17.83 -2.24 34.32
N ASP A 300 -17.46 -3.30 35.03
CA ASP A 300 -16.87 -3.25 36.37
C ASP A 300 -15.39 -2.86 36.36
N LYS A 301 -14.70 -2.96 35.21
CA LYS A 301 -13.27 -2.63 35.04
C LYS A 301 -12.38 -3.19 36.14
N ARG A 302 -12.56 -4.46 36.51
CA ARG A 302 -11.91 -5.13 37.66
C ARG A 302 -10.39 -5.20 37.55
N PHE A 303 -9.86 -5.17 36.32
CA PHE A 303 -8.41 -5.19 36.06
C PHE A 303 -7.99 -4.32 34.88
N PHE A 304 -6.75 -3.93 34.86
CA PHE A 304 -6.11 -3.18 33.78
C PHE A 304 -4.80 -3.86 33.33
N ASN A 305 -4.33 -3.50 32.17
CA ASN A 305 -3.05 -4.00 31.65
C ASN A 305 -1.88 -3.59 32.58
N GLY A 306 -1.20 -4.57 33.16
CA GLY A 306 -0.14 -4.36 34.13
C GLY A 306 -0.56 -4.64 35.60
N LYS A 307 -1.85 -4.84 35.88
CA LYS A 307 -2.30 -5.19 37.23
C LYS A 307 -1.74 -6.57 37.63
N ILE A 308 -1.07 -6.63 38.76
CA ILE A 308 -0.44 -7.84 39.30
C ILE A 308 -1.40 -8.51 40.28
N GLY A 309 -1.39 -9.83 40.31
CA GLY A 309 -2.13 -10.61 41.27
C GLY A 309 -1.52 -11.99 41.48
N THR A 310 -2.04 -12.73 42.44
CA THR A 310 -1.59 -14.10 42.78
C THR A 310 -2.71 -15.08 42.47
N VAL A 311 -2.38 -16.16 41.78
CA VAL A 311 -3.33 -17.23 41.46
C VAL A 311 -3.73 -17.96 42.75
N THR A 312 -4.99 -17.84 43.17
CA THR A 312 -5.52 -18.47 44.39
C THR A 312 -6.17 -19.81 44.13
N ARG A 313 -6.82 -19.95 42.96
CA ARG A 313 -7.43 -21.22 42.53
C ARG A 313 -7.13 -21.48 41.08
N LEU A 314 -6.90 -22.77 40.76
CA LEU A 314 -6.52 -23.23 39.43
C LEU A 314 -7.26 -24.52 39.14
N GLU A 315 -8.36 -24.42 38.42
CA GLU A 315 -9.20 -25.53 37.98
C GLU A 315 -9.05 -25.77 36.46
N ARG A 316 -9.79 -26.72 35.89
CA ARG A 316 -9.62 -27.12 34.49
C ARG A 316 -9.88 -25.97 33.50
N GLU A 317 -10.87 -25.14 33.80
CA GLU A 317 -11.29 -24.00 32.94
C GLU A 317 -11.51 -22.71 33.77
N ARG A 318 -11.03 -22.70 35.02
CA ARG A 318 -11.27 -21.59 35.93
C ARG A 318 -9.97 -21.18 36.60
N ILE A 319 -9.64 -19.91 36.47
CA ILE A 319 -8.49 -19.28 37.11
C ILE A 319 -9.02 -18.15 37.99
N ILE A 320 -8.71 -18.17 39.27
CA ILE A 320 -9.02 -17.07 40.21
C ILE A 320 -7.71 -16.41 40.60
N VAL A 321 -7.65 -15.09 40.39
CA VAL A 321 -6.51 -14.27 40.71
C VAL A 321 -6.90 -13.26 41.80
N ARG A 322 -6.16 -13.22 42.87
CA ARG A 322 -6.30 -12.25 43.93
C ARG A 322 -5.41 -11.06 43.65
N CYS A 323 -5.98 -9.86 43.61
CA CYS A 323 -5.30 -8.60 43.40
C CYS A 323 -5.42 -7.71 44.63
N ALA A 324 -4.41 -6.87 44.90
CA ALA A 324 -4.52 -5.81 45.88
C ALA A 324 -5.61 -4.82 45.50
N ALA A 325 -6.31 -4.26 46.49
CA ALA A 325 -7.32 -3.22 46.25
C ALA A 325 -6.68 -1.97 45.67
N ASP A 326 -7.38 -1.31 44.74
CA ASP A 326 -6.91 -0.05 44.16
C ASP A 326 -7.07 1.07 45.22
N ALA A 327 -6.01 1.84 45.45
CA ALA A 327 -5.97 2.93 46.45
C ALA A 327 -7.01 4.07 46.21
N THR A 328 -7.71 4.03 45.07
CA THR A 328 -8.72 5.02 44.71
C THR A 328 -10.12 4.78 45.29
N GLU A 329 -10.38 3.58 45.83
CA GLU A 329 -11.69 3.27 46.46
C GLU A 329 -11.79 3.54 47.95
N THR A 330 -10.74 4.03 48.59
CA THR A 330 -10.67 4.25 50.03
C THR A 330 -10.66 5.73 50.44
N ALA A 331 -11.63 6.51 49.96
CA ALA A 331 -11.85 7.87 50.53
C ALA A 331 -12.93 7.88 51.62
N THR A 332 -13.13 6.79 52.34
CA THR A 332 -13.92 6.74 53.59
C THR A 332 -13.11 6.02 54.68
N GLU A 333 -12.89 6.69 55.78
CA GLU A 333 -11.94 6.44 56.88
C GLU A 333 -12.05 5.11 57.65
N THR A 334 -12.66 4.06 57.18
CA THR A 334 -12.88 2.81 57.94
C THR A 334 -12.99 1.53 57.13
N LYS A 335 -12.26 1.34 56.04
CA LYS A 335 -12.20 0.00 55.41
C LYS A 335 -10.74 -0.44 55.20
N THR A 336 -10.35 -1.51 55.92
CA THR A 336 -9.20 -2.36 55.58
C THR A 336 -9.21 -2.66 54.05
N ALA A 337 -8.04 -2.48 53.41
CA ALA A 337 -7.87 -2.76 52.00
C ALA A 337 -8.34 -4.20 51.68
N THR A 338 -9.51 -4.34 51.11
CA THR A 338 -10.11 -5.64 50.82
C THR A 338 -9.50 -6.17 49.50
N GLU A 339 -8.71 -7.24 49.60
CA GLU A 339 -8.21 -7.97 48.46
C GLU A 339 -9.39 -8.40 47.56
N THR A 340 -9.30 -8.19 46.27
CA THR A 340 -10.35 -8.57 45.30
C THR A 340 -9.98 -9.86 44.59
N GLU A 341 -10.82 -10.88 44.69
CA GLU A 341 -10.68 -12.09 43.87
C GLU A 341 -11.37 -11.88 42.54
N ILE A 342 -10.61 -12.09 41.46
CA ILE A 342 -11.07 -11.93 40.07
C ILE A 342 -11.09 -13.30 39.40
N GLU A 343 -12.25 -13.75 38.99
CA GLU A 343 -12.38 -14.87 38.07
C GLU A 343 -11.98 -14.42 36.66
N VAL A 344 -10.93 -15.05 36.13
CA VAL A 344 -10.34 -14.68 34.84
C VAL A 344 -10.93 -15.56 33.75
N GLU A 345 -11.47 -14.94 32.73
CA GLU A 345 -12.01 -15.61 31.54
C GLU A 345 -11.00 -15.49 30.37
N PRO A 346 -10.96 -16.46 29.45
CA PRO A 346 -10.23 -16.31 28.21
C PRO A 346 -10.79 -15.13 27.41
N ILE A 347 -9.90 -14.35 26.85
CA ILE A 347 -10.25 -13.24 25.97
C ILE A 347 -9.75 -13.48 24.57
N THR A 348 -10.38 -12.84 23.59
CA THR A 348 -9.99 -12.89 22.19
C THR A 348 -9.14 -11.69 21.84
N TRP A 349 -7.98 -11.95 21.24
CA TRP A 349 -7.21 -10.94 20.51
C TRP A 349 -7.40 -11.19 19.03
N GLU A 350 -7.68 -10.14 18.32
CA GLU A 350 -7.93 -10.18 16.89
C GLU A 350 -6.68 -9.77 16.12
N ASN A 351 -6.33 -10.53 15.11
CA ASN A 351 -5.40 -10.09 14.10
C ASN A 351 -6.21 -9.39 13.01
N ILE A 352 -6.06 -8.09 12.96
CA ILE A 352 -6.79 -7.26 12.00
C ILE A 352 -5.98 -7.05 10.73
N LYS A 353 -6.70 -7.00 9.63
CA LYS A 353 -6.20 -6.53 8.35
C LYS A 353 -7.06 -5.36 7.93
N TYR A 354 -6.41 -4.30 7.49
CA TYR A 354 -7.18 -3.21 6.89
C TYR A 354 -7.75 -3.67 5.55
N SER A 355 -9.04 -3.53 5.41
CA SER A 355 -9.80 -3.82 4.21
C SER A 355 -10.61 -2.60 3.79
N ILE A 356 -11.26 -2.70 2.65
CA ILE A 356 -12.17 -1.68 2.17
C ILE A 356 -13.56 -2.29 2.20
N ASP A 357 -14.43 -1.73 3.01
CA ASP A 357 -15.83 -2.13 3.07
C ASP A 357 -16.50 -1.95 1.71
N LYS A 358 -17.22 -2.96 1.24
CA LYS A 358 -17.80 -2.96 -0.11
C LYS A 358 -18.95 -1.98 -0.28
N ASP A 359 -19.70 -1.71 0.79
CA ASP A 359 -20.89 -0.87 0.74
C ASP A 359 -20.58 0.58 1.11
N THR A 360 -19.91 0.79 2.23
CA THR A 360 -19.57 2.14 2.71
C THR A 360 -18.34 2.72 2.03
N LYS A 361 -17.49 1.85 1.45
CA LYS A 361 -16.22 2.20 0.82
C LYS A 361 -15.25 2.93 1.75
N GLN A 362 -15.38 2.65 3.03
CA GLN A 362 -14.45 3.11 4.06
C GLN A 362 -13.35 2.08 4.30
N ILE A 363 -12.21 2.53 4.80
CA ILE A 363 -11.20 1.60 5.32
C ILE A 363 -11.78 1.03 6.61
N THR A 364 -11.93 -0.30 6.65
CA THR A 364 -12.43 -1.05 7.79
C THR A 364 -11.38 -2.03 8.28
N GLU A 365 -11.51 -2.42 9.52
CA GLU A 365 -10.70 -3.46 10.14
C GLU A 365 -11.42 -4.80 9.92
N GLU A 366 -10.77 -5.72 9.20
CA GLU A 366 -11.23 -7.10 8.97
C GLU A 366 -10.44 -8.04 9.87
N VAL A 367 -11.12 -8.80 10.67
CA VAL A 367 -10.50 -9.83 11.52
C VAL A 367 -10.13 -11.03 10.64
N ILE A 368 -8.83 -11.28 10.49
CA ILE A 368 -8.31 -12.39 9.68
C ILE A 368 -7.90 -13.60 10.52
N GLY A 369 -7.78 -13.42 11.81
CA GLY A 369 -7.50 -14.48 12.76
C GLY A 369 -7.70 -14.04 14.20
N SER A 370 -7.83 -14.99 15.08
CA SER A 370 -7.99 -14.74 16.50
C SER A 370 -7.10 -15.64 17.35
N PHE A 371 -6.64 -15.08 18.48
CA PHE A 371 -5.89 -15.77 19.50
C PHE A 371 -6.68 -15.68 20.80
N ILE A 372 -7.17 -16.81 21.29
CA ILE A 372 -8.03 -16.90 22.47
C ILE A 372 -7.24 -17.55 23.60
N GLN A 373 -7.01 -16.80 24.67
CA GLN A 373 -6.25 -17.27 25.83
C GLN A 373 -6.64 -16.44 27.06
N TYR A 374 -6.33 -16.95 28.23
CA TYR A 374 -6.39 -16.14 29.45
C TYR A 374 -5.45 -14.94 29.36
N PRO A 375 -5.89 -13.73 29.71
CA PRO A 375 -5.08 -12.51 29.59
C PRO A 375 -4.04 -12.40 30.71
N LEU A 376 -3.29 -13.45 30.91
CA LEU A 376 -2.33 -13.58 31.99
C LEU A 376 -0.92 -13.90 31.49
N ARG A 377 0.07 -13.45 32.23
CA ARG A 377 1.47 -13.80 32.08
C ARG A 377 2.12 -13.93 33.45
N LEU A 378 3.12 -14.82 33.58
CA LEU A 378 3.95 -14.83 34.79
C LEU A 378 4.60 -13.46 34.97
N ALA A 379 4.63 -12.94 36.23
CA ALA A 379 4.96 -11.57 36.49
C ALA A 379 5.92 -11.39 37.68
N TRP A 380 6.78 -12.34 37.98
CA TRP A 380 7.90 -12.07 38.90
C TRP A 380 8.97 -11.22 38.20
N ALA A 381 9.11 -11.38 36.88
CA ALA A 381 9.98 -10.52 36.11
C ALA A 381 9.44 -10.29 34.68
N ILE A 382 9.78 -9.10 34.15
CA ILE A 382 9.50 -8.70 32.76
C ILE A 382 10.64 -7.84 32.24
N THR A 383 10.85 -7.78 30.93
CA THR A 383 11.86 -6.86 30.39
C THR A 383 11.36 -5.42 30.35
N ILE A 384 12.30 -4.47 30.50
CA ILE A 384 12.02 -3.02 30.38
C ILE A 384 11.29 -2.72 29.06
N HIS A 385 11.68 -3.33 27.93
CA HIS A 385 11.00 -3.18 26.64
C HIS A 385 9.53 -3.61 26.68
N LYS A 386 9.25 -4.78 27.27
CA LYS A 386 7.89 -5.29 27.36
C LYS A 386 7.05 -4.58 28.42
N SER A 387 7.68 -3.84 29.35
CA SER A 387 7.00 -3.01 30.34
C SER A 387 6.55 -1.65 29.78
N GLN A 388 6.92 -1.31 28.56
CA GLN A 388 6.53 -0.05 27.93
C GLN A 388 5.00 0.07 27.84
N GLY A 389 4.48 1.23 28.21
CA GLY A 389 3.04 1.44 28.36
C GLY A 389 2.42 0.98 29.68
N LEU A 390 3.06 0.08 30.42
CA LEU A 390 2.57 -0.44 31.70
C LEU A 390 2.91 0.49 32.87
N THR A 391 2.22 0.28 33.99
CA THR A 391 2.47 0.99 35.27
C THR A 391 2.39 -0.01 36.43
N PHE A 392 3.32 0.09 37.34
CA PHE A 392 3.42 -0.82 38.48
C PHE A 392 3.40 -0.04 39.80
N GLU A 393 2.71 -0.58 40.80
CA GLU A 393 2.73 -0.05 42.14
C GLU A 393 4.08 -0.31 42.81
N ARG A 394 4.67 -1.50 42.55
CA ARG A 394 5.94 -1.95 43.17
C ARG A 394 6.81 -2.62 42.11
N ALA A 395 8.05 -2.12 41.97
CA ALA A 395 8.98 -2.70 41.00
C ALA A 395 10.42 -2.75 41.57
N ILE A 396 11.09 -3.86 41.25
CA ILE A 396 12.55 -4.02 41.46
C ILE A 396 13.19 -3.74 40.11
N ILE A 397 14.04 -2.75 40.00
CA ILE A 397 14.69 -2.32 38.77
C ILE A 397 16.14 -2.77 38.76
N ASP A 398 16.47 -3.59 37.76
CA ASP A 398 17.86 -3.97 37.46
C ASP A 398 18.45 -2.96 36.45
N ALA A 399 18.88 -1.81 37.00
CA ALA A 399 19.45 -0.72 36.19
C ALA A 399 20.95 -0.91 35.91
N GLY A 400 21.65 -1.79 36.67
CA GLY A 400 23.08 -2.03 36.50
C GLY A 400 23.47 -2.65 35.15
N ALA A 401 22.55 -3.39 34.54
CA ALA A 401 22.72 -4.01 33.25
C ALA A 401 22.15 -3.19 32.07
N ALA A 402 21.74 -1.93 32.28
CA ALA A 402 21.26 -1.08 31.21
C ALA A 402 22.39 -0.75 30.21
N PHE A 403 22.12 -0.98 28.93
CA PHE A 403 23.15 -0.85 27.87
C PHE A 403 22.81 0.25 26.84
N SER A 404 21.60 0.82 26.86
CA SER A 404 21.21 1.85 25.93
C SER A 404 20.57 3.05 26.64
N PRO A 405 20.76 4.26 26.07
CA PRO A 405 20.09 5.47 26.54
C PRO A 405 18.57 5.27 26.65
N GLY A 406 17.93 5.90 27.64
CA GLY A 406 16.49 5.82 27.86
C GLY A 406 16.00 4.58 28.62
N GLN A 407 16.71 3.47 28.66
CA GLN A 407 16.25 2.26 29.38
C GLN A 407 16.01 2.53 30.89
N VAL A 408 16.91 3.26 31.53
CA VAL A 408 16.75 3.63 32.94
C VAL A 408 15.51 4.50 33.14
N TYR A 409 15.36 5.53 32.36
CA TYR A 409 14.18 6.38 32.37
C TYR A 409 12.88 5.59 32.15
N VAL A 410 12.87 4.69 31.18
CA VAL A 410 11.70 3.83 30.94
C VAL A 410 11.39 2.98 32.15
N ALA A 411 12.39 2.33 32.75
CA ALA A 411 12.19 1.49 33.93
C ALA A 411 11.68 2.28 35.14
N LEU A 412 12.30 3.42 35.44
CA LEU A 412 11.89 4.29 36.55
C LEU A 412 10.47 4.83 36.33
N SER A 413 10.15 5.27 35.12
CA SER A 413 8.83 5.81 34.78
C SER A 413 7.69 4.76 34.76
N ARG A 414 8.00 3.47 34.97
CA ARG A 414 6.99 2.42 35.21
C ARG A 414 6.43 2.46 36.62
N CYS A 415 7.18 2.98 37.59
CA CYS A 415 6.71 3.07 38.97
C CYS A 415 5.70 4.23 39.11
N LYS A 416 4.71 4.00 39.94
CA LYS A 416 3.68 5.01 40.25
C LYS A 416 4.19 6.01 41.28
N THR A 417 4.94 5.52 42.28
CA THR A 417 5.53 6.32 43.37
C THR A 417 7.02 6.00 43.56
N PHE A 418 7.73 6.88 44.24
CA PHE A 418 9.15 6.68 44.57
C PHE A 418 9.34 5.52 45.55
N GLU A 419 8.44 5.36 46.50
CA GLU A 419 8.48 4.32 47.57
C GLU A 419 8.24 2.93 46.96
N GLY A 420 7.46 2.84 45.91
CA GLY A 420 7.20 1.60 45.19
C GLY A 420 8.38 1.08 44.38
N MET A 421 9.50 1.76 44.36
CA MET A 421 10.68 1.41 43.59
C MET A 421 11.79 0.85 44.51
N VAL A 422 12.43 -0.24 44.06
CA VAL A 422 13.67 -0.77 44.62
C VAL A 422 14.67 -0.98 43.50
N LEU A 423 15.93 -0.58 43.73
CA LEU A 423 17.03 -0.84 42.82
C LEU A 423 17.77 -2.10 43.23
N SER A 424 17.97 -3.04 42.34
CA SER A 424 18.79 -4.25 42.58
C SER A 424 20.29 -3.94 42.58
N ALA A 425 20.70 -2.90 41.85
CA ALA A 425 22.06 -2.36 41.82
C ALA A 425 21.99 -0.82 41.75
N PRO A 426 23.00 -0.10 42.24
CA PRO A 426 23.06 1.34 42.12
C PRO A 426 23.08 1.77 40.65
N ILE A 427 22.39 2.87 40.34
CA ILE A 427 22.43 3.48 39.02
C ILE A 427 23.78 4.19 38.87
N PRO A 428 24.63 3.79 37.90
CA PRO A 428 25.87 4.52 37.62
C PRO A 428 25.51 5.82 36.87
N GLY A 429 26.09 6.95 37.29
CA GLY A 429 25.79 8.27 36.65
C GLY A 429 26.00 8.30 35.14
N ARG A 430 26.93 7.49 34.64
CA ARG A 430 27.21 7.36 33.18
C ARG A 430 26.10 6.71 32.35
N VAL A 431 25.19 5.96 32.97
CA VAL A 431 24.12 5.19 32.27
C VAL A 431 22.90 6.05 32.00
N VAL A 432 22.81 7.23 32.62
CA VAL A 432 21.69 8.17 32.45
C VAL A 432 22.03 9.28 31.44
N MET A 433 22.85 9.00 30.47
CA MET A 433 23.16 9.99 29.41
C MET A 433 22.17 9.88 28.28
N THR A 434 21.51 10.99 27.95
CA THR A 434 20.73 11.11 26.72
C THR A 434 21.67 11.28 25.52
N ASP A 435 21.32 10.70 24.39
CA ASP A 435 22.04 10.96 23.14
C ASP A 435 21.96 12.47 22.80
N GLN A 436 23.10 13.12 22.57
CA GLN A 436 23.16 14.55 22.32
C GLN A 436 22.33 14.97 21.10
N ARG A 437 22.21 14.10 20.10
CA ARG A 437 21.37 14.34 18.90
C ARG A 437 19.90 14.38 19.27
N VAL A 438 19.46 13.49 20.17
CA VAL A 438 18.10 13.50 20.73
C VAL A 438 17.84 14.77 21.52
N ALA A 439 18.78 15.15 22.40
CA ALA A 439 18.66 16.37 23.20
C ALA A 439 18.55 17.61 22.30
N HIS A 440 19.38 17.69 21.26
CA HIS A 440 19.34 18.77 20.28
C HIS A 440 18.00 18.81 19.55
N TYR A 441 17.58 17.67 18.97
CA TYR A 441 16.34 17.59 18.19
C TYR A 441 15.10 17.93 19.02
N VAL A 442 15.00 17.40 20.24
CA VAL A 442 13.89 17.71 21.15
C VAL A 442 13.94 19.16 21.60
N GLY A 443 15.16 19.70 21.87
CA GLY A 443 15.35 21.10 22.22
C GLY A 443 14.85 22.04 21.14
N GLU A 444 15.20 21.79 19.87
CA GLU A 444 14.67 22.56 18.73
C GLU A 444 13.16 22.40 18.59
N ALA A 445 12.65 21.18 18.71
CA ALA A 445 11.22 20.87 18.58
C ALA A 445 10.36 21.57 19.65
N THR A 446 10.90 21.77 20.85
CA THR A 446 10.16 22.41 21.97
C THR A 446 10.38 23.92 22.08
N ARG A 447 11.40 24.46 21.43
CA ARG A 447 11.75 25.89 21.49
C ARG A 447 10.70 26.79 20.83
N HIS A 448 10.06 26.28 19.77
CA HIS A 448 9.07 26.99 18.98
C HIS A 448 7.75 26.21 18.90
N PRO A 449 6.93 26.20 19.97
CA PRO A 449 5.64 25.52 19.94
C PRO A 449 4.74 26.14 18.87
N PRO A 450 3.98 25.33 18.12
CA PRO A 450 3.11 25.83 17.07
C PRO A 450 2.01 26.73 17.62
N THR A 451 1.77 27.84 16.93
CA THR A 451 0.78 28.84 17.32
C THR A 451 -0.56 28.61 16.61
N ARG A 452 -1.62 29.27 17.10
CA ARG A 452 -2.93 29.29 16.43
C ARG A 452 -2.86 29.95 15.04
N ASP A 453 -2.00 30.94 14.87
CA ASP A 453 -1.81 31.61 13.59
C ASP A 453 -1.15 30.69 12.56
N GLN A 454 -0.15 29.93 12.98
CA GLN A 454 0.45 28.89 12.12
C GLN A 454 -0.58 27.80 11.74
N LEU A 455 -1.45 27.39 12.66
CA LEU A 455 -2.56 26.49 12.36
C LEU A 455 -3.51 27.08 11.30
N ASN A 456 -3.90 28.34 11.46
CA ASN A 456 -4.77 29.01 10.52
C ASN A 456 -4.14 29.13 9.13
N GLN A 457 -2.88 29.55 9.06
CA GLN A 457 -2.13 29.61 7.79
C GLN A 457 -2.03 28.23 7.12
N ALA A 458 -1.70 27.20 7.90
CA ALA A 458 -1.63 25.83 7.40
C ALA A 458 -3.00 25.32 6.90
N ARG A 459 -4.09 25.68 7.59
CA ARG A 459 -5.46 25.36 7.18
C ARG A 459 -5.83 26.05 5.87
N ILE A 460 -5.52 27.33 5.75
CA ILE A 460 -5.75 28.11 4.51
C ILE A 460 -5.00 27.44 3.34
N ALA A 461 -3.70 27.24 3.51
CA ALA A 461 -2.86 26.61 2.48
C ALA A 461 -3.35 25.21 2.09
N TYR A 462 -3.80 24.41 3.06
CA TYR A 462 -4.35 23.09 2.80
C TYR A 462 -5.63 23.15 1.97
N GLN A 463 -6.57 24.02 2.31
CA GLN A 463 -7.82 24.17 1.58
C GLN A 463 -7.60 24.73 0.18
N GLN A 464 -6.69 25.69 0.02
CA GLN A 464 -6.28 26.18 -1.30
C GLN A 464 -5.73 25.06 -2.18
N ARG A 465 -4.87 24.21 -1.61
CA ARG A 465 -4.34 23.05 -2.33
C ARG A 465 -5.43 22.06 -2.74
N LEU A 466 -6.37 21.74 -1.86
CA LEU A 466 -7.49 20.85 -2.17
C LEU A 466 -8.38 21.43 -3.30
N LEU A 467 -8.62 22.73 -3.28
CA LEU A 467 -9.33 23.42 -4.36
C LEU A 467 -8.55 23.35 -5.68
N GLN A 468 -7.23 23.59 -5.67
CA GLN A 468 -6.39 23.44 -6.86
C GLN A 468 -6.41 22.00 -7.40
N GLU A 469 -6.38 21.01 -6.53
CA GLU A 469 -6.46 19.60 -6.89
C GLU A 469 -7.83 19.24 -7.48
N CYS A 470 -8.93 19.76 -6.92
CA CYS A 470 -10.28 19.50 -7.40
C CYS A 470 -10.45 19.86 -8.88
N TRP A 471 -9.91 21.00 -9.28
CA TRP A 471 -10.03 21.55 -10.65
C TRP A 471 -8.84 21.25 -11.56
N ASP A 472 -7.97 20.33 -11.16
CA ASP A 472 -6.88 19.84 -12.00
C ASP A 472 -7.33 18.65 -12.84
N PHE A 473 -7.44 18.84 -14.14
CA PHE A 473 -7.85 17.83 -15.11
C PHE A 473 -6.69 17.30 -15.97
N ASP A 474 -5.44 17.65 -15.66
CA ASP A 474 -4.28 17.30 -16.49
C ASP A 474 -4.10 15.78 -16.61
N ASP A 475 -4.22 15.04 -15.49
CA ASP A 475 -4.14 13.57 -15.48
C ASP A 475 -5.31 12.94 -16.27
N LEU A 476 -6.53 13.47 -16.14
CA LEU A 476 -7.70 13.00 -16.89
C LEU A 476 -7.49 13.16 -18.40
N GLY A 477 -7.03 14.35 -18.83
CA GLY A 477 -6.72 14.61 -20.25
C GLY A 477 -5.58 13.74 -20.78
N ALA A 478 -4.55 13.48 -19.96
CA ALA A 478 -3.45 12.61 -20.35
C ALA A 478 -3.89 11.14 -20.53
N ARG A 479 -4.78 10.64 -19.64
CA ARG A 479 -5.35 9.28 -19.73
C ARG A 479 -6.24 9.15 -20.96
N LEU A 480 -7.10 10.14 -21.24
CA LEU A 480 -7.93 10.17 -22.43
C LEU A 480 -7.06 10.10 -23.69
N ARG A 481 -6.08 10.99 -23.84
CA ARG A 481 -5.17 10.99 -24.99
C ARG A 481 -4.43 9.66 -25.17
N ARG A 482 -3.98 9.03 -24.09
CA ARG A 482 -3.33 7.71 -24.14
C ARG A 482 -4.27 6.63 -24.66
N LEU A 483 -5.53 6.62 -24.20
CA LEU A 483 -6.54 5.70 -24.71
C LEU A 483 -6.80 5.93 -26.21
N LEU A 484 -7.04 7.17 -26.61
CA LEU A 484 -7.35 7.52 -27.99
C LEU A 484 -6.17 7.26 -28.95
N ALA A 485 -4.94 7.53 -28.54
CA ALA A 485 -3.74 7.16 -29.29
C ALA A 485 -3.67 5.65 -29.52
N ALA A 486 -3.87 4.84 -28.47
CA ALA A 486 -3.88 3.38 -28.60
C ALA A 486 -4.99 2.87 -29.53
N LEU A 487 -6.15 3.53 -29.56
CA LEU A 487 -7.24 3.21 -30.48
C LEU A 487 -6.89 3.58 -31.92
N ARG A 488 -6.30 4.75 -32.16
CA ARG A 488 -5.87 5.21 -33.51
C ARG A 488 -4.79 4.31 -34.08
N ASP A 489 -3.76 4.00 -33.29
CA ASP A 489 -2.63 3.17 -33.69
C ASP A 489 -3.04 1.74 -34.06
N ASN A 490 -4.17 1.26 -33.54
CA ASN A 490 -4.63 -0.12 -33.73
C ASN A 490 -6.00 -0.21 -34.40
N ARG A 491 -6.42 0.82 -35.15
CA ARG A 491 -7.76 0.92 -35.75
C ARG A 491 -8.12 -0.28 -36.63
N ASN A 492 -7.13 -0.88 -37.27
CA ASN A 492 -7.32 -2.00 -38.21
C ASN A 492 -7.56 -3.36 -37.53
N VAL A 493 -7.25 -3.47 -36.20
CA VAL A 493 -7.36 -4.72 -35.44
C VAL A 493 -8.33 -4.61 -34.25
N ILE A 494 -9.06 -3.49 -34.17
CA ILE A 494 -10.04 -3.22 -33.10
C ILE A 494 -11.40 -2.95 -33.74
N ASP A 495 -12.43 -3.63 -33.25
CA ASP A 495 -13.82 -3.24 -33.51
C ASP A 495 -14.26 -2.28 -32.43
N LEU A 496 -14.72 -1.11 -32.81
CA LEU A 496 -15.18 -0.07 -31.90
C LEU A 496 -16.70 0.03 -31.97
N ARG A 497 -17.34 0.19 -30.81
CA ARG A 497 -18.75 0.53 -30.65
C ARG A 497 -18.85 1.86 -29.89
N GLY A 498 -19.77 2.72 -30.33
CA GLY A 498 -19.93 4.04 -29.70
C GLY A 498 -18.73 4.97 -29.92
N ALA A 499 -17.95 4.72 -30.98
CA ALA A 499 -16.72 5.47 -31.25
C ALA A 499 -16.92 6.59 -32.29
N ASP A 500 -18.16 6.94 -32.62
CA ASP A 500 -18.44 8.04 -33.53
C ASP A 500 -17.91 9.33 -32.89
N SER A 501 -17.03 10.04 -33.58
CA SER A 501 -16.49 11.34 -33.18
C SER A 501 -15.42 11.34 -32.06
N ILE A 502 -14.52 10.34 -32.03
CA ILE A 502 -13.38 10.30 -31.09
C ILE A 502 -12.58 11.60 -31.08
N ASP A 503 -12.32 12.17 -32.25
CA ASP A 503 -11.52 13.39 -32.39
C ASP A 503 -12.27 14.61 -31.83
N LEU A 504 -13.58 14.69 -32.04
CA LEU A 504 -14.43 15.73 -31.51
C LEU A 504 -14.50 15.64 -29.96
N LEU A 505 -14.63 14.41 -29.42
CA LEU A 505 -14.61 14.19 -27.96
C LEU A 505 -13.31 14.63 -27.34
N GLU A 506 -12.17 14.28 -27.96
CA GLU A 506 -10.86 14.74 -27.48
C GLU A 506 -10.79 16.26 -27.47
N GLN A 507 -11.11 16.88 -28.58
CA GLN A 507 -11.09 18.34 -28.71
C GLN A 507 -12.00 19.01 -27.66
N GLN A 508 -13.24 18.58 -27.55
CA GLN A 508 -14.20 19.13 -26.58
C GLN A 508 -13.69 18.95 -25.13
N THR A 509 -13.20 17.76 -24.78
CA THR A 509 -12.67 17.51 -23.43
C THR A 509 -11.44 18.38 -23.14
N MET A 510 -10.56 18.54 -24.12
CA MET A 510 -9.37 19.38 -23.94
C MET A 510 -9.74 20.84 -23.82
N ASP A 511 -10.59 21.37 -24.70
CA ASP A 511 -10.91 22.79 -24.76
C ASP A 511 -11.84 23.21 -23.61
N GLU A 512 -12.90 22.45 -23.36
CA GLU A 512 -13.95 22.85 -22.41
C GLU A 512 -13.71 22.37 -20.97
N VAL A 513 -12.91 21.31 -20.76
CA VAL A 513 -12.64 20.80 -19.42
C VAL A 513 -11.21 21.12 -19.00
N VAL A 514 -10.21 20.65 -19.75
CA VAL A 514 -8.80 20.76 -19.31
C VAL A 514 -8.32 22.20 -19.36
N ILE A 515 -8.51 22.92 -20.47
CA ILE A 515 -8.06 24.30 -20.65
C ILE A 515 -8.85 25.24 -19.73
N VAL A 516 -10.17 25.07 -19.65
CA VAL A 516 -11.02 25.88 -18.74
C VAL A 516 -10.65 25.61 -17.28
N GLY A 517 -10.37 24.36 -16.92
CA GLY A 517 -9.87 24.00 -15.59
C GLY A 517 -8.57 24.73 -15.23
N LYS A 518 -7.61 24.79 -16.15
CA LYS A 518 -6.36 25.57 -15.97
C LYS A 518 -6.63 27.05 -15.79
N LYS A 519 -7.52 27.63 -16.58
CA LYS A 519 -7.91 29.04 -16.45
C LYS A 519 -8.60 29.28 -15.11
N PHE A 520 -9.49 28.41 -14.69
CA PHE A 520 -10.19 28.52 -13.41
C PHE A 520 -9.25 28.39 -12.21
N ARG A 521 -8.30 27.47 -12.24
CA ARG A 521 -7.27 27.35 -11.20
C ARG A 521 -6.44 28.63 -11.05
N ARG A 522 -6.08 29.29 -12.16
CA ARG A 522 -5.40 30.61 -12.13
C ARG A 522 -6.32 31.67 -11.53
N GLN A 523 -7.60 31.69 -11.90
CA GLN A 523 -8.57 32.61 -11.32
C GLN A 523 -8.74 32.38 -9.81
N LEU A 524 -8.84 31.12 -9.36
CA LEU A 524 -8.92 30.81 -7.92
C LEU A 524 -7.72 31.36 -7.17
N ALA A 525 -6.52 31.25 -7.74
CA ALA A 525 -5.30 31.75 -7.11
C ALA A 525 -5.35 33.27 -6.87
N THR A 526 -6.03 34.03 -7.73
CA THR A 526 -6.21 35.50 -7.53
C THR A 526 -7.30 35.86 -6.51
N LEU A 527 -8.17 34.91 -6.20
CA LEU A 527 -9.25 35.10 -5.23
C LEU A 527 -8.86 34.75 -3.80
N TYR A 528 -7.75 34.00 -3.62
CA TYR A 528 -7.30 33.60 -2.29
C TYR A 528 -6.85 34.79 -1.46
N ARG A 529 -7.32 34.82 -0.20
CA ARG A 529 -6.90 35.79 0.80
C ARG A 529 -6.01 35.13 1.82
N ALA A 530 -4.96 35.82 2.26
CA ALA A 530 -3.98 35.27 3.18
C ALA A 530 -4.53 35.02 4.60
N ASP A 531 -5.57 35.75 4.97
CA ASP A 531 -6.16 35.76 6.30
C ASP A 531 -7.52 35.03 6.39
N GLN A 532 -8.05 34.55 5.25
CA GLN A 532 -9.38 33.98 5.19
C GLN A 532 -9.37 32.53 4.76
N VAL A 533 -9.98 31.66 5.59
CA VAL A 533 -10.16 30.26 5.29
C VAL A 533 -11.09 30.13 4.09
N PRO A 534 -10.67 29.44 2.98
CA PRO A 534 -11.48 29.31 1.75
C PRO A 534 -12.89 28.78 1.96
N GLU A 535 -13.08 27.85 2.89
CA GLU A 535 -14.39 27.29 3.26
C GLU A 535 -15.36 28.34 3.80
N ASN A 536 -14.85 29.43 4.39
CA ASN A 536 -15.60 30.49 5.04
C ASN A 536 -15.68 31.76 4.18
N ASP A 537 -15.11 31.81 2.98
CA ASP A 537 -15.14 32.95 2.07
C ASP A 537 -16.38 32.88 1.16
N PRO A 538 -17.42 33.70 1.38
CA PRO A 538 -18.66 33.65 0.59
C PRO A 538 -18.44 33.91 -0.91
N HIS A 539 -17.49 34.79 -1.25
CA HIS A 539 -17.18 35.14 -2.64
C HIS A 539 -16.52 33.97 -3.38
N LEU A 540 -15.54 33.33 -2.72
CA LEU A 540 -14.90 32.15 -3.25
C LEU A 540 -15.91 30.99 -3.38
N GLN A 541 -16.77 30.81 -2.38
CA GLN A 541 -17.78 29.75 -2.37
C GLN A 541 -18.78 29.89 -3.52
N GLU A 542 -19.19 31.12 -3.83
CA GLU A 542 -20.07 31.38 -4.99
C GLU A 542 -19.38 31.01 -6.30
N ARG A 543 -18.10 31.37 -6.47
CA ARG A 543 -17.33 31.00 -7.67
C ARG A 543 -17.15 29.49 -7.80
N VAL A 544 -16.92 28.82 -6.69
CA VAL A 544 -16.83 27.33 -6.64
C VAL A 544 -18.15 26.70 -7.07
N ARG A 545 -19.30 27.17 -6.57
CA ARG A 545 -20.63 26.65 -6.98
C ARG A 545 -20.87 26.82 -8.49
N LYS A 546 -20.53 27.99 -9.04
CA LYS A 546 -20.65 28.25 -10.49
C LYS A 546 -19.74 27.32 -11.31
N ALA A 547 -18.51 27.11 -10.88
CA ALA A 547 -17.60 26.19 -11.53
C ALA A 547 -18.08 24.73 -11.43
N CYS A 548 -18.60 24.33 -10.28
CA CYS A 548 -19.17 23.00 -10.08
C CYS A 548 -20.30 22.74 -11.11
N ALA A 549 -21.27 23.67 -11.25
CA ALA A 549 -22.35 23.55 -12.22
C ALA A 549 -21.81 23.41 -13.67
N TYR A 550 -20.81 24.20 -14.04
CA TYR A 550 -20.21 24.16 -15.37
C TYR A 550 -19.53 22.80 -15.65
N PHE A 551 -18.61 22.38 -14.77
CA PHE A 551 -17.83 21.17 -15.02
C PHE A 551 -18.66 19.89 -14.89
N SER A 552 -19.63 19.83 -13.95
CA SER A 552 -20.57 18.69 -13.88
C SER A 552 -21.39 18.58 -15.15
N ALA A 553 -21.86 19.69 -15.74
CA ALA A 553 -22.58 19.68 -16.99
C ALA A 553 -21.69 19.20 -18.16
N LYS A 554 -20.45 19.71 -18.27
CA LYS A 554 -19.54 19.35 -19.36
C LYS A 554 -19.10 17.90 -19.30
N LEU A 555 -18.79 17.38 -18.12
CA LEU A 555 -18.45 15.97 -17.94
C LEU A 555 -19.66 15.05 -18.16
N GLY A 556 -20.85 15.47 -17.68
CA GLY A 556 -22.09 14.69 -17.81
C GLY A 556 -22.67 14.66 -19.21
N GLN A 557 -22.38 15.65 -20.05
CA GLN A 557 -22.84 15.69 -21.46
C GLN A 557 -21.82 15.13 -22.46
N GLY A 558 -20.55 15.08 -22.08
CA GLY A 558 -19.44 14.66 -22.94
C GLY A 558 -18.85 13.32 -22.58
N LEU A 559 -17.81 13.37 -21.74
CA LEU A 559 -16.94 12.21 -21.47
C LEU A 559 -17.64 11.05 -20.73
N LEU A 560 -18.58 11.33 -19.81
CA LEU A 560 -19.29 10.28 -19.06
C LEU A 560 -20.17 9.40 -19.97
N PRO A 561 -21.12 9.96 -20.74
CA PRO A 561 -21.98 9.15 -21.63
C PRO A 561 -21.17 8.41 -22.69
N TRP A 562 -20.13 9.05 -23.24
CA TRP A 562 -19.25 8.40 -24.19
C TRP A 562 -18.58 7.16 -23.58
N LEU A 563 -18.03 7.29 -22.38
CA LEU A 563 -17.33 6.20 -21.70
C LEU A 563 -18.27 5.06 -21.30
N ASP A 564 -19.55 5.36 -21.07
CA ASP A 564 -20.59 4.36 -20.78
C ASP A 564 -21.04 3.61 -22.03
N ALA A 565 -21.14 4.29 -23.17
CA ALA A 565 -21.48 3.70 -24.47
C ALA A 565 -20.28 3.01 -25.14
N PHE A 566 -19.04 3.35 -24.73
CA PHE A 566 -17.84 2.89 -25.39
C PHE A 566 -17.58 1.39 -25.17
N GLY A 567 -17.47 0.66 -26.27
CA GLY A 567 -17.10 -0.73 -26.29
C GLY A 567 -16.04 -1.01 -27.35
N PHE A 568 -15.21 -2.00 -27.10
CA PHE A 568 -14.20 -2.46 -28.06
C PHE A 568 -14.01 -3.98 -27.96
N ASP A 569 -13.59 -4.56 -29.10
CA ASP A 569 -13.17 -5.94 -29.17
C ASP A 569 -11.96 -6.07 -30.09
N SER A 570 -11.11 -7.06 -29.88
CA SER A 570 -9.91 -7.33 -30.69
C SER A 570 -9.47 -8.77 -30.54
N ASP A 571 -8.97 -9.35 -31.60
CA ASP A 571 -8.37 -10.68 -31.59
C ASP A 571 -7.03 -10.73 -30.83
N ASN A 572 -6.38 -9.58 -30.67
CA ASN A 572 -5.13 -9.46 -29.95
C ASN A 572 -5.37 -9.40 -28.44
N LYS A 573 -5.12 -10.51 -27.72
CA LYS A 573 -5.30 -10.60 -26.26
C LYS A 573 -4.49 -9.57 -25.48
N ALA A 574 -3.27 -9.26 -25.92
CA ALA A 574 -2.41 -8.28 -25.24
C ALA A 574 -2.97 -6.88 -25.40
N LEU A 575 -3.37 -6.50 -26.61
CA LEU A 575 -4.01 -5.22 -26.92
C LEU A 575 -5.34 -5.07 -26.18
N ARG A 576 -6.18 -6.11 -26.17
CA ARG A 576 -7.45 -6.12 -25.44
C ARG A 576 -7.24 -5.87 -23.93
N LYS A 577 -6.23 -6.52 -23.34
CA LYS A 577 -5.86 -6.31 -21.93
C LYS A 577 -5.38 -4.89 -21.67
N GLN A 578 -4.54 -4.35 -22.55
CA GLN A 578 -4.03 -2.98 -22.45
C GLN A 578 -5.15 -1.95 -22.54
N LEU A 579 -6.05 -2.09 -23.52
CA LEU A 579 -7.19 -1.17 -23.68
C LEU A 579 -8.15 -1.23 -22.49
N ARG A 580 -8.45 -2.41 -21.95
CA ARG A 580 -9.23 -2.52 -20.72
C ARG A 580 -8.60 -1.75 -19.56
N VAL A 581 -7.30 -1.90 -19.37
CA VAL A 581 -6.59 -1.16 -18.32
C VAL A 581 -6.70 0.34 -18.55
N ASN A 582 -6.53 0.82 -19.78
CA ASN A 582 -6.61 2.25 -20.09
C ASN A 582 -8.05 2.80 -19.85
N VAL A 583 -9.08 2.05 -20.26
CA VAL A 583 -10.48 2.41 -20.01
C VAL A 583 -10.80 2.43 -18.52
N ASP A 584 -10.39 1.40 -17.78
CA ASP A 584 -10.63 1.31 -16.33
C ASP A 584 -9.92 2.45 -15.58
N GLU A 585 -8.67 2.78 -15.96
CA GLU A 585 -7.93 3.89 -15.38
C GLU A 585 -8.58 5.25 -15.68
N LEU A 586 -9.08 5.45 -16.92
CA LEU A 586 -9.80 6.67 -17.31
C LEU A 586 -11.12 6.78 -16.54
N ARG A 587 -11.89 5.70 -16.47
CA ARG A 587 -13.17 5.63 -15.75
C ARG A 587 -12.96 5.94 -14.25
N LYS A 588 -11.97 5.34 -13.63
CA LYS A 588 -11.61 5.59 -12.23
C LYS A 588 -11.26 7.07 -12.00
N ALA A 589 -10.42 7.64 -12.87
CA ALA A 589 -10.03 9.05 -12.77
C ALA A 589 -11.25 9.99 -12.92
N LEU A 590 -12.11 9.71 -13.88
CA LEU A 590 -13.33 10.49 -14.12
C LEU A 590 -14.31 10.40 -12.96
N THR A 591 -14.57 9.20 -12.42
CA THR A 591 -15.43 8.98 -11.24
C THR A 591 -14.94 9.76 -10.02
N ILE A 592 -13.64 9.73 -9.75
CA ILE A 592 -13.04 10.48 -8.64
C ILE A 592 -13.21 11.98 -8.83
N LYS A 593 -12.96 12.48 -10.03
CA LYS A 593 -13.11 13.90 -10.37
C LYS A 593 -14.56 14.36 -10.28
N SER A 594 -15.47 13.63 -10.86
CA SER A 594 -16.91 13.96 -10.81
C SER A 594 -17.43 13.99 -9.37
N ALA A 595 -17.08 12.99 -8.55
CA ALA A 595 -17.49 12.96 -7.15
C ALA A 595 -16.91 14.15 -6.34
N GLY A 596 -15.63 14.50 -6.58
CA GLY A 596 -15.00 15.67 -5.97
C GLY A 596 -15.70 16.97 -6.36
N ILE A 597 -16.00 17.16 -7.63
CA ILE A 597 -16.74 18.31 -8.16
C ILE A 597 -18.15 18.35 -7.56
N ASP A 598 -18.88 17.26 -7.60
CA ASP A 598 -20.26 17.18 -7.11
C ASP A 598 -20.37 17.45 -5.61
N SER A 599 -19.37 17.12 -4.82
CA SER A 599 -19.30 17.48 -3.40
C SER A 599 -19.26 18.98 -3.16
N CYS A 600 -18.89 19.77 -4.18
CA CYS A 600 -18.81 21.23 -4.13
C CYS A 600 -20.10 21.93 -4.62
N ARG A 601 -21.20 21.22 -4.91
CA ARG A 601 -22.48 21.81 -5.38
C ARG A 601 -23.04 22.84 -4.39
N GLY A 602 -22.96 22.55 -3.10
CA GLY A 602 -23.34 23.48 -2.03
C GLY A 602 -22.25 24.50 -1.62
N GLY A 603 -21.09 24.40 -2.24
CA GLY A 603 -19.86 25.07 -1.88
C GLY A 603 -18.80 24.07 -1.42
N PHE A 604 -17.53 24.51 -1.38
CA PHE A 604 -16.42 23.67 -0.96
C PHE A 604 -16.45 23.49 0.57
N SER A 605 -16.35 22.22 0.98
CA SER A 605 -16.07 21.83 2.36
C SER A 605 -14.98 20.77 2.35
N THR A 606 -13.96 20.94 3.19
CA THR A 606 -12.84 19.99 3.32
C THR A 606 -13.34 18.57 3.61
N THR A 607 -14.25 18.43 4.55
CA THR A 607 -14.82 17.15 4.96
C THR A 607 -15.62 16.50 3.83
N SER A 608 -16.48 17.28 3.17
CA SER A 608 -17.30 16.77 2.06
C SER A 608 -16.44 16.35 0.86
N TYR A 609 -15.44 17.16 0.50
CA TYR A 609 -14.53 16.87 -0.60
C TYR A 609 -13.69 15.61 -0.36
N LEU A 610 -13.04 15.53 0.82
CA LEU A 610 -12.22 14.36 1.18
C LEU A 610 -13.08 13.10 1.24
N GLY A 611 -14.26 13.16 1.84
CA GLY A 611 -15.19 12.04 1.92
C GLY A 611 -15.68 11.56 0.55
N ALA A 612 -16.09 12.46 -0.33
CA ALA A 612 -16.54 12.14 -1.69
C ALA A 612 -15.40 11.53 -2.53
N ARG A 613 -14.22 12.18 -2.53
CA ARG A 613 -13.02 11.67 -3.21
C ARG A 613 -12.64 10.28 -2.72
N ALA A 614 -12.65 10.10 -1.42
CA ALA A 614 -12.34 8.85 -0.77
C ALA A 614 -13.31 7.75 -1.19
N LYS A 615 -14.60 8.00 -1.13
CA LYS A 615 -15.66 7.06 -1.52
C LYS A 615 -15.56 6.67 -3.00
N ALA A 616 -15.36 7.64 -3.88
CA ALA A 616 -15.22 7.43 -5.32
C ALA A 616 -13.94 6.66 -5.70
N SER A 617 -12.84 6.84 -4.95
CA SER A 617 -11.57 6.15 -5.22
C SER A 617 -11.65 4.65 -5.02
N ILE A 618 -12.60 4.18 -4.22
CA ILE A 618 -12.79 2.77 -3.86
C ILE A 618 -13.89 2.14 -4.70
N ASN A 619 -14.76 2.95 -5.29
CA ASN A 619 -15.90 2.46 -6.04
C ASN A 619 -15.56 2.26 -7.53
N PRO A 620 -14.96 1.10 -7.93
CA PRO A 620 -14.87 0.73 -9.33
C PRO A 620 -16.17 0.10 -9.84
N GLU A 621 -17.20 -0.01 -8.97
CA GLU A 621 -18.45 -0.69 -9.28
C GLU A 621 -19.57 0.24 -9.74
N HIS A 622 -19.30 1.23 -10.56
CA HIS A 622 -20.25 1.48 -11.61
C HIS A 622 -19.71 0.81 -12.86
N HIS A 623 -20.30 -0.33 -13.19
CA HIS A 623 -20.00 -1.23 -14.30
C HIS A 623 -18.63 -1.96 -14.18
N GLN A 624 -18.48 -2.92 -13.22
CA GLN A 624 -18.35 -4.24 -13.82
C GLN A 624 -19.63 -4.37 -14.65
N PRO A 625 -19.56 -4.64 -15.95
CA PRO A 625 -20.58 -5.49 -16.51
C PRO A 625 -20.54 -6.62 -15.49
N GLN A 626 -21.63 -6.83 -14.73
CA GLN A 626 -21.83 -8.10 -14.04
C GLN A 626 -21.10 -9.10 -14.90
N ALA A 627 -20.24 -9.96 -14.29
CA ALA A 627 -20.04 -11.24 -14.88
C ALA A 627 -21.47 -11.74 -15.04
N ARG A 628 -22.09 -11.29 -16.06
CA ARG A 628 -23.17 -11.97 -16.70
C ARG A 628 -22.50 -13.29 -16.96
N THR A 629 -22.83 -14.31 -16.17
CA THR A 629 -23.12 -15.60 -16.78
C THR A 629 -23.39 -15.24 -18.18
N SER A 630 -22.42 -15.43 -19.07
CA SER A 630 -22.45 -14.96 -20.44
C SER A 630 -23.92 -14.82 -20.85
N PRO A 631 -24.49 -13.61 -20.88
CA PRO A 631 -25.57 -13.42 -21.77
C PRO A 631 -24.86 -13.66 -23.09
N ASP A 632 -25.37 -14.49 -23.87
CA ASP A 632 -25.02 -14.63 -25.25
C ASP A 632 -24.54 -13.29 -25.73
N PRO A 633 -23.31 -13.20 -26.28
CA PRO A 633 -22.85 -11.95 -26.85
C PRO A 633 -24.04 -11.47 -27.68
N PRO A 634 -24.48 -10.20 -27.53
CA PRO A 634 -25.59 -9.68 -28.28
C PRO A 634 -25.31 -10.11 -29.71
N PRO A 635 -26.29 -10.68 -30.39
CA PRO A 635 -26.07 -11.26 -31.70
C PRO A 635 -25.19 -10.30 -32.48
N ASP A 636 -24.10 -10.81 -33.05
CA ASP A 636 -23.11 -10.06 -33.85
C ASP A 636 -23.79 -9.32 -35.06
N ASP A 637 -25.10 -9.12 -35.02
CA ASP A 637 -25.99 -9.31 -36.14
C ASP A 637 -26.92 -8.17 -36.47
N ALA A 638 -27.04 -7.18 -35.60
CA ALA A 638 -28.15 -6.28 -35.86
C ALA A 638 -27.87 -5.18 -36.92
N GLU A 639 -26.62 -4.76 -37.21
CA GLU A 639 -26.44 -3.52 -37.98
C GLU A 639 -25.22 -3.43 -38.91
N SER A 640 -24.66 -4.54 -39.40
CA SER A 640 -23.71 -4.43 -40.52
C SER A 640 -24.32 -4.97 -41.82
N PRO A 641 -24.94 -4.11 -42.65
CA PRO A 641 -25.40 -4.54 -43.99
C PRO A 641 -24.15 -4.77 -44.85
N GLY A 642 -23.94 -5.99 -45.30
CA GLY A 642 -22.86 -6.33 -46.24
C GLY A 642 -22.30 -7.74 -46.02
N LEU A 643 -21.40 -8.16 -46.93
CA LEU A 643 -20.77 -9.47 -46.94
C LEU A 643 -20.05 -9.78 -45.64
N LEU A 644 -19.34 -8.80 -45.06
CA LEU A 644 -18.63 -8.98 -43.81
C LEU A 644 -19.59 -9.34 -42.65
N GLY A 645 -20.77 -8.76 -42.61
CA GLY A 645 -21.82 -9.11 -41.64
C GLY A 645 -22.34 -10.52 -41.82
N ALA A 646 -22.56 -10.97 -43.09
CA ALA A 646 -22.97 -12.33 -43.37
C ALA A 646 -21.91 -13.37 -42.95
N LEU A 647 -20.63 -13.12 -43.24
CA LEU A 647 -19.51 -13.98 -42.85
C LEU A 647 -19.34 -14.02 -41.31
N ARG A 648 -19.62 -12.93 -40.61
CA ARG A 648 -19.60 -12.90 -39.12
C ARG A 648 -20.72 -13.75 -38.54
N ARG A 649 -21.95 -13.64 -39.07
CA ARG A 649 -23.09 -14.48 -38.65
C ARG A 649 -22.77 -15.96 -38.85
N TRP A 650 -22.28 -16.30 -40.05
CA TRP A 650 -21.86 -17.67 -40.35
C TRP A 650 -20.81 -18.20 -39.35
N ARG A 651 -19.76 -17.42 -39.07
CA ARG A 651 -18.73 -17.81 -38.11
C ARG A 651 -19.29 -17.99 -36.69
N ALA A 652 -20.22 -17.15 -36.24
CA ALA A 652 -20.87 -17.27 -34.97
C ALA A 652 -21.67 -18.57 -34.89
N HIS A 653 -22.50 -18.85 -35.89
CA HIS A 653 -23.28 -20.07 -35.98
C HIS A 653 -22.43 -21.33 -36.04
N LYS A 654 -21.34 -21.30 -36.82
CA LYS A 654 -20.41 -22.41 -36.91
C LYS A 654 -19.67 -22.69 -35.59
N ALA A 655 -19.41 -21.66 -34.80
CA ALA A 655 -18.82 -21.82 -33.46
C ALA A 655 -19.79 -22.43 -32.44
N GLU A 656 -21.09 -22.21 -32.61
CA GLU A 656 -22.16 -22.85 -31.83
C GLU A 656 -22.36 -24.30 -32.22
N GLU A 657 -22.40 -24.61 -33.54
CA GLU A 657 -22.50 -25.99 -34.06
C GLU A 657 -21.36 -26.90 -33.58
N GLU A 658 -20.16 -26.36 -33.41
CA GLU A 658 -19.01 -27.13 -32.94
C GLU A 658 -18.93 -27.26 -31.44
N GLU A 659 -19.95 -26.92 -30.64
CA GLU A 659 -20.06 -26.98 -29.16
C GLU A 659 -18.87 -26.32 -28.48
N ARG A 660 -18.37 -25.23 -29.01
CA ARG A 660 -17.16 -24.59 -28.53
C ARG A 660 -17.51 -23.28 -27.86
N ASP A 661 -16.88 -23.05 -26.68
CA ASP A 661 -16.88 -21.81 -25.93
C ASP A 661 -16.67 -20.58 -26.86
N GLY A 662 -17.41 -19.49 -26.64
CA GLY A 662 -17.37 -18.27 -27.46
C GLY A 662 -15.97 -17.65 -27.67
N SER A 663 -14.94 -18.10 -26.94
CA SER A 663 -13.53 -17.77 -27.20
C SER A 663 -12.98 -18.46 -28.46
N THR A 664 -13.70 -19.40 -29.04
CA THR A 664 -13.26 -20.28 -30.13
C THR A 664 -13.65 -19.75 -31.52
N ARG A 665 -14.52 -18.74 -31.62
CA ARG A 665 -14.92 -18.10 -32.89
C ARG A 665 -13.70 -17.71 -33.76
N TYR A 666 -12.66 -17.19 -33.13
CA TYR A 666 -11.42 -16.77 -33.78
C TYR A 666 -10.50 -17.95 -34.19
N ARG A 667 -10.77 -19.17 -33.71
CA ARG A 667 -10.07 -20.39 -34.15
C ARG A 667 -10.63 -20.90 -35.46
N ILE A 668 -11.86 -20.58 -35.80
CA ILE A 668 -12.47 -20.93 -37.08
C ILE A 668 -11.82 -20.06 -38.15
N LEU A 669 -11.98 -18.75 -38.12
CA LEU A 669 -11.30 -17.77 -38.95
C LEU A 669 -11.16 -16.45 -38.18
N THR A 670 -10.02 -15.77 -38.33
CA THR A 670 -9.80 -14.46 -37.70
C THR A 670 -10.61 -13.36 -38.38
N ARG A 671 -10.85 -12.25 -37.72
CA ARG A 671 -11.55 -11.09 -38.31
C ARG A 671 -10.82 -10.50 -39.49
N ALA A 672 -9.49 -10.49 -39.44
CA ALA A 672 -8.65 -10.04 -40.53
C ALA A 672 -8.90 -10.89 -41.80
N VAL A 673 -9.02 -12.21 -41.64
CA VAL A 673 -9.33 -13.14 -42.71
C VAL A 673 -10.74 -12.90 -43.24
N LEU A 674 -11.76 -12.73 -42.40
CA LEU A 674 -13.13 -12.46 -42.88
C LEU A 674 -13.20 -11.13 -43.63
N ARG A 675 -12.44 -10.11 -43.20
CA ARG A 675 -12.36 -8.84 -43.93
C ARG A 675 -11.68 -9.03 -45.28
N GLN A 676 -10.55 -9.76 -45.34
CA GLN A 676 -9.90 -10.08 -46.61
C GLN A 676 -10.82 -10.85 -47.58
N ILE A 677 -11.61 -11.80 -47.04
CA ILE A 677 -12.63 -12.49 -47.86
C ILE A 677 -13.66 -11.50 -48.41
N ALA A 678 -14.17 -10.58 -47.57
CA ALA A 678 -15.16 -9.60 -48.00
C ALA A 678 -14.61 -8.58 -49.00
N ASP A 679 -13.31 -8.22 -48.88
CA ASP A 679 -12.66 -7.26 -49.79
C ASP A 679 -12.22 -7.90 -51.12
N SER A 680 -11.82 -9.18 -51.07
CA SER A 680 -11.28 -9.87 -52.26
C SER A 680 -12.34 -10.63 -53.06
N LEU A 681 -13.52 -10.93 -52.48
CA LEU A 681 -14.61 -11.68 -53.10
C LEU A 681 -14.11 -12.95 -53.82
N PRO A 682 -13.57 -13.94 -53.08
CA PRO A 682 -12.99 -15.14 -53.72
C PRO A 682 -14.06 -15.95 -54.45
N ASP A 683 -13.74 -16.41 -55.67
CA ASP A 683 -14.60 -17.13 -56.55
C ASP A 683 -14.34 -18.67 -56.58
N GLY A 684 -13.35 -19.12 -55.80
CA GLY A 684 -13.02 -20.53 -55.71
C GLY A 684 -12.04 -20.85 -54.58
N SER A 685 -11.78 -22.16 -54.40
CA SER A 685 -10.90 -22.65 -53.36
C SER A 685 -9.45 -22.18 -53.48
N GLU A 686 -8.94 -21.98 -54.70
CA GLU A 686 -7.60 -21.42 -54.95
C GLU A 686 -7.52 -19.95 -54.50
N ALA A 687 -8.57 -19.16 -54.77
CA ALA A 687 -8.66 -17.78 -54.36
C ALA A 687 -8.75 -17.66 -52.83
N LEU A 688 -9.45 -18.57 -52.12
CA LEU A 688 -9.47 -18.66 -50.66
C LEU A 688 -8.11 -19.02 -50.08
N LEU A 689 -7.39 -19.97 -50.65
CA LEU A 689 -6.04 -20.36 -50.22
C LEU A 689 -5.01 -19.25 -50.38
N ALA A 690 -5.23 -18.34 -51.33
CA ALA A 690 -4.36 -17.20 -51.55
C ALA A 690 -4.49 -16.11 -50.46
N ILE A 691 -5.53 -16.18 -49.63
CA ILE A 691 -5.76 -15.25 -48.51
C ILE A 691 -4.87 -15.63 -47.31
N SER A 692 -4.06 -14.67 -46.85
CA SER A 692 -3.16 -14.90 -45.71
C SER A 692 -3.95 -15.25 -44.44
N GLY A 693 -3.65 -16.41 -43.86
CA GLY A 693 -4.33 -16.92 -42.67
C GLY A 693 -5.42 -17.96 -42.93
N ILE A 694 -5.65 -18.34 -44.20
CA ILE A 694 -6.46 -19.50 -44.58
C ILE A 694 -5.54 -20.65 -44.99
N GLY A 695 -5.57 -21.75 -44.26
CA GLY A 695 -4.85 -22.97 -44.58
C GLY A 695 -5.70 -24.00 -45.32
N LYS A 696 -5.05 -25.02 -45.93
CA LYS A 696 -5.73 -26.12 -46.65
C LYS A 696 -6.86 -26.74 -45.82
N GLN A 697 -6.61 -27.03 -44.57
CA GLN A 697 -7.63 -27.62 -43.68
C GLN A 697 -8.84 -26.69 -43.46
N SER A 698 -8.63 -25.36 -43.42
CA SER A 698 -9.74 -24.40 -43.27
C SER A 698 -10.58 -24.32 -44.58
N VAL A 699 -9.94 -24.47 -45.73
CA VAL A 699 -10.68 -24.49 -46.99
C VAL A 699 -11.43 -25.80 -47.19
N GLU A 700 -10.86 -26.93 -46.84
CA GLU A 700 -11.52 -28.23 -46.86
C GLU A 700 -12.75 -28.26 -45.92
N ARG A 701 -12.66 -27.60 -44.76
CA ARG A 701 -13.69 -27.65 -43.75
C ARG A 701 -14.79 -26.59 -43.89
N TYR A 702 -14.42 -25.40 -44.36
CA TYR A 702 -15.32 -24.22 -44.38
C TYR A 702 -15.44 -23.55 -45.76
N GLY A 703 -14.64 -23.98 -46.74
CA GLY A 703 -14.51 -23.29 -48.03
C GLY A 703 -15.80 -23.23 -48.80
N GLU A 704 -16.56 -24.34 -48.91
CA GLU A 704 -17.82 -24.39 -49.65
C GLU A 704 -18.85 -23.43 -49.02
N GLU A 705 -18.99 -23.38 -47.70
CA GLU A 705 -19.92 -22.50 -47.00
C GLU A 705 -19.57 -21.01 -47.20
N ILE A 706 -18.29 -20.69 -47.14
CA ILE A 706 -17.78 -19.32 -47.31
C ILE A 706 -18.02 -18.86 -48.74
N LEU A 707 -17.69 -19.69 -49.74
CA LEU A 707 -17.89 -19.38 -51.13
C LEU A 707 -19.38 -19.23 -51.50
N ALA A 708 -20.25 -20.04 -50.89
CA ALA A 708 -21.71 -19.90 -51.04
C ALA A 708 -22.20 -18.54 -50.52
N ILE A 709 -21.72 -18.07 -49.39
CA ILE A 709 -22.06 -16.76 -48.82
C ILE A 709 -21.55 -15.62 -49.71
N VAL A 710 -20.33 -15.74 -50.24
CA VAL A 710 -19.79 -14.74 -51.17
C VAL A 710 -20.59 -14.72 -52.49
N ALA A 711 -20.90 -15.86 -53.04
CA ALA A 711 -21.67 -15.98 -54.28
C ALA A 711 -23.09 -15.41 -54.15
N GLU A 712 -23.77 -15.70 -53.04
CA GLU A 712 -25.12 -15.17 -52.77
C GLU A 712 -25.09 -13.65 -52.60
N TYR A 713 -24.11 -13.13 -51.89
CA TYR A 713 -23.92 -11.68 -51.71
C TYR A 713 -23.67 -10.99 -53.06
N CYS A 714 -22.79 -11.53 -53.90
CA CYS A 714 -22.47 -10.97 -55.19
C CYS A 714 -23.69 -11.01 -56.13
N ARG A 715 -24.46 -12.12 -56.14
CA ARG A 715 -25.69 -12.28 -56.91
C ARG A 715 -26.74 -11.25 -56.49
N SER A 716 -26.94 -11.11 -55.18
CA SER A 716 -27.94 -10.19 -54.63
C SER A 716 -27.63 -8.70 -54.89
N ASN A 717 -26.34 -8.37 -55.06
CA ASN A 717 -25.90 -6.99 -55.30
C ASN A 717 -25.47 -6.73 -56.76
N GLY A 718 -25.66 -7.69 -57.71
CA GLY A 718 -25.33 -7.52 -59.07
C GLY A 718 -23.82 -7.36 -59.34
N ILE A 719 -22.98 -7.95 -58.52
CA ILE A 719 -21.51 -7.85 -58.62
C ILE A 719 -21.00 -9.01 -59.44
N ASP A 720 -20.40 -8.71 -60.59
CA ASP A 720 -19.64 -9.70 -61.37
C ASP A 720 -18.26 -9.88 -60.74
N TYR A 721 -18.00 -11.06 -60.14
CA TYR A 721 -16.81 -11.34 -59.39
C TYR A 721 -16.01 -12.52 -59.92
N GLN A 722 -16.55 -13.27 -60.87
CA GLN A 722 -15.91 -14.45 -61.47
C GLN A 722 -14.70 -14.07 -62.33
N GLY A 723 -13.54 -14.73 -62.06
CA GLY A 723 -12.28 -14.51 -62.79
C GLY A 723 -11.46 -13.29 -62.32
N HIS A 724 -11.92 -12.47 -61.39
CA HIS A 724 -11.22 -11.27 -60.95
C HIS A 724 -10.62 -11.34 -59.51
N ALA A 725 -10.73 -12.49 -58.85
CA ALA A 725 -10.28 -12.66 -57.46
C ALA A 725 -8.76 -12.45 -57.29
N GLN A 726 -7.95 -12.90 -58.25
CA GLN A 726 -6.48 -12.74 -58.18
C GLN A 726 -6.05 -11.28 -58.34
N GLU A 727 -6.74 -10.50 -59.19
CA GLU A 727 -6.46 -9.08 -59.43
C GLU A 727 -6.85 -8.22 -58.19
N ARG A 728 -7.96 -8.57 -57.53
CA ARG A 728 -8.41 -7.91 -56.29
C ARG A 728 -7.48 -8.24 -55.09
N LEU A 729 -7.02 -9.48 -54.98
CA LEU A 729 -6.03 -9.89 -53.99
C LEU A 729 -4.69 -9.17 -54.19
N ALA A 730 -4.26 -8.93 -55.42
CA ALA A 730 -3.05 -8.17 -55.70
C ALA A 730 -3.19 -6.72 -55.25
N LYS A 731 -4.36 -6.07 -55.45
CA LYS A 731 -4.65 -4.70 -55.02
C LYS A 731 -4.73 -4.61 -53.48
N THR A 732 -5.30 -5.63 -52.83
CA THR A 732 -5.38 -5.71 -51.36
C THR A 732 -4.01 -5.96 -50.72
N LYS A 733 -3.15 -6.77 -51.37
CA LYS A 733 -1.75 -6.98 -50.91
C LYS A 733 -0.91 -5.71 -51.03
N THR A 734 -1.11 -4.89 -52.04
CA THR A 734 -0.40 -3.60 -52.19
C THR A 734 -0.79 -2.59 -51.12
N ALA A 735 -2.06 -2.56 -50.73
CA ALA A 735 -2.54 -1.72 -49.60
C ALA A 735 -2.12 -2.25 -48.21
N ALA A 736 -1.92 -3.59 -48.10
CA ALA A 736 -1.44 -4.22 -46.86
C ALA A 736 0.09 -4.12 -46.68
N GLN A 737 0.86 -3.96 -47.76
CA GLN A 737 2.31 -3.78 -47.70
C GLN A 737 2.72 -2.47 -47.03
N ASP A 738 1.87 -1.43 -47.05
CA ASP A 738 2.17 -0.18 -46.31
C ASP A 738 1.95 -0.29 -44.79
N THR A 739 1.42 -1.41 -44.31
CA THR A 739 1.15 -1.67 -42.86
C THR A 739 1.92 -2.87 -42.30
N ASP A 740 2.89 -3.44 -43.03
CA ASP A 740 3.68 -4.57 -42.53
C ASP A 740 4.53 -4.12 -41.33
N THR A 741 4.21 -4.71 -40.17
CA THR A 741 4.91 -4.42 -38.91
C THR A 741 6.41 -4.73 -38.96
N ARG A 742 6.82 -5.66 -39.84
CA ARG A 742 8.23 -6.01 -40.08
C ARG A 742 8.91 -4.92 -40.89
N LEU A 743 8.25 -4.44 -41.94
CA LEU A 743 8.74 -3.34 -42.78
C LEU A 743 8.94 -2.06 -41.95
N MET A 744 8.06 -1.79 -40.99
CA MET A 744 8.21 -0.63 -40.11
C MET A 744 9.42 -0.76 -39.18
N SER A 745 9.70 -1.94 -38.65
CA SER A 745 10.96 -2.18 -37.90
C SER A 745 12.19 -2.02 -38.78
N TYR A 746 12.14 -2.57 -39.99
CA TYR A 746 13.21 -2.49 -40.96
C TYR A 746 13.52 -1.03 -41.37
N ARG A 747 12.49 -0.22 -41.71
CA ARG A 747 12.64 1.21 -42.01
C ARG A 747 13.22 2.02 -40.84
N LEU A 748 12.82 1.73 -39.61
CA LEU A 748 13.36 2.38 -38.41
C LEU A 748 14.83 2.00 -38.21
N TYR A 749 15.21 0.75 -38.47
CA TYR A 749 16.59 0.28 -38.45
C TYR A 749 17.44 0.96 -39.53
N GLN A 750 16.94 1.01 -40.80
CA GLN A 750 17.61 1.77 -41.87
C GLN A 750 17.75 3.26 -41.56
N GLY A 751 16.86 3.82 -40.71
CA GLY A 751 16.94 5.19 -40.20
C GLY A 751 17.97 5.36 -39.05
N GLY A 752 18.77 4.33 -38.73
CA GLY A 752 19.87 4.39 -37.76
C GLY A 752 19.49 4.15 -36.30
N LEU A 753 18.26 3.67 -36.02
CA LEU A 753 17.84 3.33 -34.66
C LEU A 753 18.29 1.92 -34.26
N SER A 754 18.75 1.76 -33.02
CA SER A 754 19.08 0.45 -32.43
C SER A 754 17.84 -0.42 -32.16
N ILE A 755 18.05 -1.72 -31.97
CA ILE A 755 16.97 -2.67 -31.66
C ILE A 755 16.18 -2.24 -30.41
N GLU A 756 16.87 -1.74 -29.37
CA GLU A 756 16.29 -1.27 -28.12
C GLU A 756 15.45 0.00 -28.34
N GLU A 757 15.95 0.93 -29.14
CA GLU A 757 15.23 2.17 -29.46
C GLU A 757 13.98 1.89 -30.31
N ILE A 758 14.08 0.97 -31.28
CA ILE A 758 12.95 0.53 -32.08
C ILE A 758 11.92 -0.18 -31.19
N ALA A 759 12.36 -1.05 -30.29
CA ALA A 759 11.52 -1.75 -29.35
C ALA A 759 10.77 -0.79 -28.42
N SER A 760 11.49 0.20 -27.87
CA SER A 760 10.93 1.26 -27.03
C SER A 760 9.90 2.11 -27.80
N ARG A 761 10.26 2.59 -28.97
CA ARG A 761 9.42 3.46 -29.82
C ARG A 761 8.16 2.77 -30.30
N ARG A 762 8.22 1.45 -30.52
CA ARG A 762 7.11 0.62 -31.00
C ARG A 762 6.36 -0.10 -29.88
N SER A 763 6.77 0.08 -28.62
CA SER A 763 6.23 -0.65 -27.45
C SER A 763 6.22 -2.17 -27.63
N LEU A 764 7.28 -2.69 -28.27
CA LEU A 764 7.51 -4.11 -28.53
C LEU A 764 8.71 -4.60 -27.68
N LYS A 765 8.85 -5.90 -27.54
CA LYS A 765 10.05 -6.47 -26.92
C LYS A 765 11.22 -6.47 -27.91
N PRO A 766 12.47 -6.28 -27.47
CA PRO A 766 13.65 -6.40 -28.35
C PRO A 766 13.66 -7.70 -29.15
N THR A 767 13.33 -8.83 -28.52
CA THR A 767 13.22 -10.14 -29.19
C THR A 767 12.17 -10.21 -30.32
N THR A 768 11.19 -9.31 -30.31
CA THR A 768 10.21 -9.19 -31.40
C THR A 768 10.80 -8.42 -32.58
N ILE A 769 11.56 -7.36 -32.28
CA ILE A 769 12.29 -6.59 -33.31
C ILE A 769 13.36 -7.44 -33.95
N GLU A 770 14.13 -8.20 -33.15
CA GLU A 770 15.09 -9.21 -33.65
C GLU A 770 14.41 -10.19 -34.61
N GLY A 771 13.21 -10.69 -34.28
CA GLY A 771 12.42 -11.54 -35.16
C GLY A 771 11.92 -10.87 -36.44
N HIS A 772 11.63 -9.55 -36.40
CA HIS A 772 11.28 -8.78 -37.60
C HIS A 772 12.49 -8.60 -38.51
N LEU A 773 13.68 -8.29 -37.96
CA LEU A 773 14.89 -8.08 -38.74
C LEU A 773 15.47 -9.40 -39.25
N ALA A 774 15.30 -10.52 -38.55
CA ALA A 774 15.68 -11.85 -39.06
C ALA A 774 14.96 -12.21 -40.37
N HIS A 775 13.78 -11.68 -40.62
CA HIS A 775 13.10 -11.85 -41.88
C HIS A 775 13.87 -11.22 -43.07
N TYR A 776 14.46 -10.02 -42.83
CA TYR A 776 15.26 -9.31 -43.83
C TYR A 776 16.67 -9.85 -43.96
N ILE A 777 17.18 -10.55 -42.98
CA ILE A 777 18.40 -11.35 -43.07
C ILE A 777 18.16 -12.57 -43.95
N ALA A 778 16.98 -13.22 -43.83
CA ALA A 778 16.62 -14.36 -44.65
C ALA A 778 16.39 -13.99 -46.14
N SER A 779 15.93 -12.75 -46.44
CA SER A 779 15.78 -12.24 -47.80
C SER A 779 17.09 -11.68 -48.37
N GLY A 780 18.14 -11.52 -47.56
CA GLY A 780 19.42 -10.95 -48.00
C GLY A 780 19.49 -9.41 -47.98
N ASP A 781 18.45 -8.73 -47.45
CA ASP A 781 18.40 -7.29 -47.36
C ASP A 781 19.23 -6.71 -46.19
N LEU A 782 19.60 -7.57 -45.22
CA LEU A 782 20.44 -7.22 -44.07
C LEU A 782 21.53 -8.29 -43.85
N ALA A 783 22.73 -7.87 -43.49
CA ALA A 783 23.81 -8.77 -43.12
C ALA A 783 23.68 -9.19 -41.66
N VAL A 784 23.87 -10.49 -41.36
CA VAL A 784 23.83 -10.99 -39.98
C VAL A 784 24.96 -10.41 -39.12
N THR A 785 26.09 -10.07 -39.77
CA THR A 785 27.25 -9.44 -39.15
C THR A 785 27.00 -8.05 -38.60
N ASP A 786 25.91 -7.40 -39.01
CA ASP A 786 25.52 -6.09 -38.46
C ASP A 786 24.93 -6.22 -37.03
N PHE A 787 24.54 -7.44 -36.61
CA PHE A 787 23.88 -7.73 -35.35
C PHE A 787 24.64 -8.69 -34.46
N ILE A 788 25.49 -9.53 -35.02
CA ILE A 788 26.13 -10.65 -34.33
C ILE A 788 27.61 -10.66 -34.67
N SER A 789 28.49 -10.75 -33.67
CA SER A 789 29.93 -10.86 -33.87
C SER A 789 30.30 -12.17 -34.56
N ASP A 790 31.38 -12.17 -35.34
CA ASP A 790 31.85 -13.37 -36.06
C ASP A 790 32.06 -14.56 -35.14
N GLU A 791 32.54 -14.33 -33.91
CA GLU A 791 32.75 -15.37 -32.90
C GLU A 791 31.45 -16.04 -32.50
N LYS A 792 30.41 -15.22 -32.21
CA LYS A 792 29.08 -15.74 -31.88
C LYS A 792 28.41 -16.41 -33.09
N LEU A 793 28.61 -15.88 -34.30
CA LEU A 793 28.08 -16.45 -35.52
C LEU A 793 28.58 -17.88 -35.74
N VAL A 794 29.88 -18.09 -35.63
CA VAL A 794 30.50 -19.41 -35.75
C VAL A 794 29.99 -20.37 -34.68
N ARG A 795 29.93 -19.90 -33.41
CA ARG A 795 29.48 -20.72 -32.30
C ARG A 795 27.99 -21.14 -32.41
N ILE A 796 27.11 -20.22 -32.79
CA ILE A 796 25.67 -20.50 -32.98
C ILE A 796 25.48 -21.43 -34.17
N THR A 797 26.22 -21.22 -35.27
CA THR A 797 26.16 -22.06 -36.46
C THR A 797 26.55 -23.50 -36.15
N ALA A 798 27.62 -23.71 -35.38
CA ALA A 798 28.06 -25.06 -34.98
C ALA A 798 26.96 -25.77 -34.15
N VAL A 799 26.37 -25.08 -33.18
CA VAL A 799 25.33 -25.68 -32.33
C VAL A 799 24.05 -25.98 -33.12
N LEU A 800 23.65 -25.11 -34.06
CA LEU A 800 22.49 -25.36 -34.92
C LEU A 800 22.72 -26.55 -35.90
N ALA A 801 23.96 -26.81 -36.31
CA ALA A 801 24.30 -27.95 -37.10
C ALA A 801 24.20 -29.29 -36.31
N GLU A 802 24.51 -29.28 -35.02
CA GLU A 802 24.42 -30.44 -34.13
C GLU A 802 23.00 -30.69 -33.62
N THR A 803 22.29 -29.64 -33.23
CA THR A 803 20.95 -29.76 -32.61
C THR A 803 19.81 -29.85 -33.57
N GLY A 804 20.03 -29.46 -34.83
CA GLY A 804 18.99 -29.30 -35.85
C GLY A 804 18.51 -27.84 -35.96
N ALA A 805 18.35 -27.33 -37.19
CA ALA A 805 18.06 -25.92 -37.47
C ALA A 805 16.74 -25.40 -36.88
N ASP A 806 15.78 -26.26 -36.53
CA ASP A 806 14.46 -25.91 -36.02
C ASP A 806 14.30 -26.14 -34.51
N GLU A 807 15.30 -26.69 -33.81
CA GLU A 807 15.29 -27.04 -32.40
C GLU A 807 15.83 -25.89 -31.49
N PHE A 808 15.22 -24.70 -31.58
CA PHE A 808 15.67 -23.48 -30.84
C PHE A 808 15.84 -23.68 -29.34
N GLY A 809 15.01 -24.52 -28.72
CA GLY A 809 15.08 -24.75 -27.28
C GLY A 809 16.36 -25.48 -26.88
N ARG A 810 16.75 -26.50 -27.64
CA ARG A 810 18.00 -27.28 -27.45
C ARG A 810 19.22 -26.44 -27.75
N ALA A 811 19.17 -25.66 -28.86
CA ALA A 811 20.25 -24.73 -29.20
C ALA A 811 20.46 -23.67 -28.10
N LYS A 812 19.40 -23.08 -27.55
CA LYS A 812 19.50 -22.12 -26.43
C LYS A 812 20.09 -22.77 -25.17
N GLN A 813 19.69 -24.00 -24.86
CA GLN A 813 20.21 -24.74 -23.72
C GLN A 813 21.71 -25.08 -23.86
N ALA A 814 22.16 -25.38 -25.07
CA ALA A 814 23.58 -25.66 -25.35
C ALA A 814 24.44 -24.39 -25.36
N LEU A 815 23.89 -23.24 -25.79
CA LEU A 815 24.57 -21.95 -25.88
C LEU A 815 24.60 -21.17 -24.58
N GLY A 816 23.74 -21.49 -23.61
CA GLY A 816 23.65 -20.79 -22.33
C GLY A 816 23.08 -19.39 -22.45
N ASP A 817 23.38 -18.52 -21.45
CA ASP A 817 22.83 -17.16 -21.40
C ASP A 817 23.57 -16.15 -22.28
N ASP A 818 24.70 -16.49 -22.83
CA ASP A 818 25.51 -15.63 -23.68
C ASP A 818 24.91 -15.37 -25.06
N CYS A 819 23.92 -16.15 -25.51
CA CYS A 819 23.26 -16.00 -26.81
C CYS A 819 21.74 -15.89 -26.61
N SER A 820 21.12 -14.84 -27.16
CA SER A 820 19.67 -14.63 -27.10
C SER A 820 18.91 -15.55 -28.07
N TYR A 821 17.63 -15.80 -27.83
CA TYR A 821 16.75 -16.46 -28.80
C TYR A 821 16.67 -15.69 -30.15
N GLY A 822 16.80 -14.37 -30.08
CA GLY A 822 16.79 -13.53 -31.28
C GLY A 822 18.05 -13.71 -32.11
N GLU A 823 19.23 -13.75 -31.50
CA GLU A 823 20.50 -14.02 -32.16
C GLU A 823 20.48 -15.41 -32.83
N ILE A 824 19.95 -16.43 -32.15
CA ILE A 824 19.81 -17.78 -32.74
C ILE A 824 18.90 -17.75 -33.97
N LYS A 825 17.79 -16.99 -33.94
CA LYS A 825 16.90 -16.84 -35.10
C LYS A 825 17.54 -16.10 -36.25
N MET A 826 18.34 -15.05 -35.99
CA MET A 826 19.06 -14.30 -37.00
C MET A 826 20.11 -15.16 -37.70
N VAL A 827 20.86 -15.97 -36.97
CA VAL A 827 21.84 -16.91 -37.57
C VAL A 827 21.13 -17.97 -38.37
N ARG A 828 20.03 -18.55 -37.92
CA ARG A 828 19.23 -19.48 -38.71
C ARG A 828 18.72 -18.85 -39.98
N ALA A 829 18.24 -17.61 -39.95
CA ALA A 829 17.77 -16.86 -41.11
C ALA A 829 18.90 -16.67 -42.13
N HIS A 830 20.11 -16.34 -41.70
CA HIS A 830 21.30 -16.27 -42.50
C HIS A 830 21.66 -17.60 -43.17
N LEU A 831 21.65 -18.71 -42.41
CA LEU A 831 21.91 -20.04 -42.93
C LEU A 831 20.85 -20.52 -43.94
N SER A 832 19.62 -20.01 -43.86
CA SER A 832 18.55 -20.29 -44.82
C SER A 832 18.71 -19.49 -46.11
N HIS A 833 19.34 -18.33 -46.07
CA HIS A 833 19.67 -17.50 -47.23
C HIS A 833 20.90 -18.05 -47.99
N SER A 834 21.86 -18.64 -47.29
CA SER A 834 23.11 -19.16 -47.83
C SER A 834 22.98 -20.59 -48.44
N ARG A 835 21.81 -21.22 -48.32
CA ARG A 835 21.43 -22.48 -48.96
C ARG A 835 20.59 -22.21 -50.23
#